data_7042d81a66740d50386dea2dd048cd86
#
_entry.id   7042d81a66740d50386dea2dd048cd86
#
_cell.length_a   1.000
_cell.length_b   1.000
_cell.length_c   1.000
_cell.angle_alpha   90.00
_cell.angle_beta   90.00
_cell.angle_gamma   90.00
#
_symmetry.space_group_name_H-M   'P 1'
#
loop_
_entity.id
_entity.type
_entity.pdbx_description
1 polymer ?
#
loop_
_entity_poly.entity_id
_entity_poly.type
_entity_poly.pdbx_seq_one_letter_code
_entity_poly.pdbx_strand_id
1 'polypeptide(L)'
;MWRSQQLVLNFFLAVVLVVIGHFNSGSLVWGQNIVNGGFEQDADNDGLPDEWVTAGRSSIRQTLTRVLEPGRGYVACLKCTHFEGGFPDSHVMLAQLNRVGVTRGQWYRLRLWARAEDLEFGAVSISLVNRKIWQDVGLRETFSPRADWKPYEFHFRATRDLAPEDSRFQIYFQGTGTLFLDDIALEPVSGFRPQRLPQLPTKGLKNLLVDSSFECGGSDWGTIALGITSWAGNLFHRVGTWDSTKAYHGTHSWRISLSQSHPLISYFDYFDPVATVVRSVVIANKGWIPLEKGNRYVLSAYVCADQTDVPVVLLVRQETRTIQQSFRVGPQWTRFSLSFVAEYDFAYCGVGIDLQHSPLAEATIWVDAVQFERVDDVNAGPSDYRPARSVESAISTDRMGNIFLTPERGFDITLRAFNGSTDPQCLEGNLRILDYKDRPIWQKDVRLDIPQQSMAEERFSQLLAGRRGFFRVTWEPQGAPPQSLRIANIDPVIEQDTAFGMNHALPWDFLLELSHAAGLRWWRDWSCQWRLVQKTEGGPFDFQIPDTQIKRVLQAGGNPLVLLPFPATEWSAIVDTDRVAREAGSNSYLQRRLIVAQKPRDVVEFGQYVRATVEHYHKSVKVIEILNEPLFTSYALPNSFGWNISDYLDILKTAYESAKAVDPECLVIGGIAAPPESNWVRQFIEQGGLQWCDVMNLHLYPHRGSPDAYESSFAACHRLMEARGQVRPIWVTEIGCYADDDPPTLPFSVGDEAMNRSLRPSEYRAAIDLVKFAAVMGAAGVKKVFYHAGTCGALNENTAGNIFFEYGGEPRKMYAAQAVLSDFLGADWNFVGKWGQDQMLQGFRFQSKGREVIVIWSRVPTTVSIPQGYRVWDIMGNPSDLSLQEVTDEPVYLIRHIPNQN
;
A
#
# COMPACT_ATOMS: atom_id res chain seq x y z
N MET A 1 -62.63 35.77 17.38
CA MET A 1 -62.19 34.40 17.11
C MET A 1 -60.95 34.27 16.21
N TRP A 2 -60.46 35.34 15.62
CA TRP A 2 -59.27 35.27 14.71
C TRP A 2 -57.94 35.66 15.39
N ARG A 3 -57.94 36.21 16.59
CA ARG A 3 -56.70 36.58 17.30
C ARG A 3 -56.16 35.47 18.25
N SER A 4 -56.98 34.49 18.58
CA SER A 4 -56.58 33.37 19.44
C SER A 4 -55.92 32.18 18.68
N GLN A 5 -56.17 32.06 17.38
CA GLN A 5 -55.49 31.02 16.56
C GLN A 5 -54.09 31.42 16.14
N GLN A 6 -53.78 32.74 16.00
CA GLN A 6 -52.43 33.19 15.69
C GLN A 6 -51.47 33.10 16.89
N LEU A 7 -51.98 33.19 18.11
CA LEU A 7 -51.12 33.03 19.30
C LEU A 7 -50.78 31.57 19.58
N VAL A 8 -51.63 30.61 19.26
CA VAL A 8 -51.35 29.18 19.38
C VAL A 8 -50.40 28.70 18.29
N LEU A 9 -50.50 29.25 17.08
CA LEU A 9 -49.60 28.91 15.98
C LEU A 9 -48.19 29.47 16.17
N ASN A 10 -48.07 30.69 16.72
CA ASN A 10 -46.76 31.30 17.05
C ASN A 10 -46.10 30.64 18.29
N PHE A 11 -46.87 30.08 19.21
CA PHE A 11 -46.31 29.32 20.34
C PHE A 11 -45.84 27.93 19.89
N PHE A 12 -46.55 27.29 18.95
CA PHE A 12 -46.04 26.03 18.35
C PHE A 12 -44.82 26.25 17.43
N LEU A 13 -44.78 27.35 16.68
CA LEU A 13 -43.58 27.67 15.88
C LEU A 13 -42.38 28.06 16.76
N ALA A 14 -42.60 28.78 17.86
CA ALA A 14 -41.53 29.12 18.80
C ALA A 14 -41.00 27.87 19.57
N VAL A 15 -41.84 26.94 19.94
CA VAL A 15 -41.43 25.69 20.60
C VAL A 15 -40.75 24.75 19.61
N VAL A 16 -41.19 24.70 18.34
CA VAL A 16 -40.55 23.92 17.30
C VAL A 16 -39.19 24.55 16.88
N LEU A 17 -39.05 25.87 16.85
CA LEU A 17 -37.80 26.55 16.58
C LEU A 17 -36.81 26.51 17.76
N VAL A 18 -37.27 26.41 19.01
CA VAL A 18 -36.39 26.19 20.18
C VAL A 18 -35.97 24.74 20.29
N VAL A 19 -36.77 23.77 19.83
CA VAL A 19 -36.35 22.33 19.75
C VAL A 19 -35.47 22.06 18.54
N ILE A 20 -35.61 22.83 17.44
CA ILE A 20 -34.72 22.73 16.28
C ILE A 20 -33.42 23.52 16.49
N GLY A 21 -33.40 24.52 17.37
CA GLY A 21 -32.22 25.36 17.70
C GLY A 21 -31.23 24.69 18.66
N HIS A 22 -31.50 23.50 19.19
CA HIS A 22 -30.60 22.73 20.06
C HIS A 22 -30.23 21.33 19.49
N PHE A 23 -30.59 21.03 18.25
CA PHE A 23 -29.82 20.06 17.50
C PHE A 23 -28.57 20.77 16.97
N ASN A 24 -27.65 21.09 17.87
CA ASN A 24 -26.27 21.14 17.52
C ASN A 24 -25.99 19.87 16.70
N SER A 25 -25.32 20.03 15.59
CA SER A 25 -24.62 19.00 14.87
C SER A 25 -23.54 18.32 15.74
N GLY A 26 -23.97 17.73 16.85
CA GLY A 26 -23.28 16.67 17.50
C GLY A 26 -23.36 15.51 16.54
N SER A 27 -22.27 15.22 15.83
CA SER A 27 -22.02 13.93 15.25
C SER A 27 -22.51 12.90 16.28
N LEU A 28 -23.50 12.09 15.93
CA LEU A 28 -23.90 10.93 16.71
C LEU A 28 -22.63 10.08 16.85
N VAL A 29 -21.93 10.26 17.95
CA VAL A 29 -20.83 9.38 18.34
C VAL A 29 -21.50 8.07 18.75
N TRP A 30 -21.72 7.19 17.79
CA TRP A 30 -22.03 5.80 18.04
C TRP A 30 -20.78 5.19 18.67
N GLY A 31 -20.62 5.34 19.97
CA GLY A 31 -19.59 4.70 20.75
C GLY A 31 -20.27 3.88 21.81
N GLN A 32 -20.69 2.67 21.50
CA GLN A 32 -21.06 1.72 22.52
C GLN A 32 -20.48 0.35 22.18
N ASN A 33 -19.85 0.02 22.91
CA ASN A 33 -19.14 -0.87 23.79
C ASN A 33 -19.66 -2.31 23.65
N ILE A 34 -18.72 -3.22 23.59
CA ILE A 34 -18.95 -4.62 23.89
C ILE A 34 -19.68 -4.70 25.24
N VAL A 35 -20.83 -5.34 25.28
CA VAL A 35 -21.59 -5.58 26.50
C VAL A 35 -21.11 -6.87 27.14
N ASN A 36 -21.01 -6.92 28.47
CA ASN A 36 -20.55 -8.10 29.21
C ASN A 36 -19.22 -8.69 28.65
N GLY A 37 -18.26 -7.81 28.34
CA GLY A 37 -16.97 -8.23 27.79
C GLY A 37 -16.05 -8.92 28.77
N GLY A 38 -16.28 -8.78 30.06
CA GLY A 38 -15.62 -9.52 31.12
C GLY A 38 -16.38 -10.78 31.55
N PHE A 39 -17.47 -11.14 30.85
CA PHE A 39 -18.25 -12.39 31.03
C PHE A 39 -18.80 -12.64 32.46
N GLU A 40 -18.92 -11.58 33.25
CA GLU A 40 -19.37 -11.69 34.65
C GLU A 40 -20.90 -11.83 34.78
N GLN A 41 -21.69 -11.46 33.76
CA GLN A 41 -23.13 -11.47 33.79
C GLN A 41 -23.70 -12.75 33.20
N ASP A 42 -24.64 -13.38 33.93
CA ASP A 42 -25.42 -14.56 33.62
C ASP A 42 -26.70 -14.50 34.48
N ALA A 43 -27.63 -13.66 34.02
CA ALA A 43 -28.81 -13.30 34.81
C ALA A 43 -29.87 -14.41 34.88
N ASP A 44 -29.90 -15.29 33.88
CA ASP A 44 -30.82 -16.42 33.84
C ASP A 44 -30.24 -17.72 34.41
N ASN A 45 -28.95 -17.69 34.80
CA ASN A 45 -28.20 -18.80 35.40
C ASN A 45 -28.17 -20.06 34.52
N ASP A 46 -28.09 -19.89 33.22
CA ASP A 46 -27.94 -21.00 32.26
C ASP A 46 -26.48 -21.46 32.04
N GLY A 47 -25.51 -20.77 32.66
CA GLY A 47 -24.08 -21.04 32.58
C GLY A 47 -23.41 -20.47 31.33
N LEU A 48 -24.12 -19.66 30.54
CA LEU A 48 -23.64 -18.93 29.41
C LEU A 48 -23.44 -17.44 29.77
N PRO A 49 -22.49 -16.74 29.17
CA PRO A 49 -22.38 -15.29 29.37
C PRO A 49 -23.50 -14.55 28.63
N ASP A 50 -24.27 -13.75 29.35
CA ASP A 50 -25.32 -12.90 28.76
C ASP A 50 -24.79 -12.10 27.56
N GLU A 51 -25.62 -11.91 26.53
CA GLU A 51 -25.35 -11.12 25.33
C GLU A 51 -24.37 -11.78 24.33
N TRP A 52 -23.85 -12.97 24.64
CA TRP A 52 -22.96 -13.70 23.73
C TRP A 52 -23.60 -14.97 23.19
N VAL A 53 -23.35 -15.26 21.93
CA VAL A 53 -23.91 -16.45 21.25
C VAL A 53 -22.83 -17.18 20.46
N THR A 54 -23.03 -18.47 20.25
CA THR A 54 -22.23 -19.25 19.30
C THR A 54 -22.87 -19.24 17.92
N ALA A 55 -22.03 -19.35 16.89
CA ALA A 55 -22.46 -19.50 15.52
C ALA A 55 -21.47 -20.40 14.76
N GLY A 56 -21.96 -21.01 13.68
CA GLY A 56 -21.20 -21.92 12.84
C GLY A 56 -22.09 -23.03 12.30
N ARG A 57 -21.50 -23.92 11.52
CA ARG A 57 -22.19 -25.05 10.89
C ARG A 57 -22.66 -26.02 11.93
N SER A 58 -23.86 -26.59 11.76
CA SER A 58 -24.49 -27.53 12.71
C SER A 58 -23.75 -28.85 12.90
N SER A 59 -22.91 -29.25 11.97
CA SER A 59 -22.03 -30.41 12.08
C SER A 59 -20.81 -30.17 12.99
N ILE A 60 -20.45 -28.92 13.27
CA ILE A 60 -19.36 -28.57 14.17
C ILE A 60 -19.83 -28.70 15.61
N ARG A 61 -19.12 -29.52 16.40
CA ARG A 61 -19.43 -29.69 17.82
C ARG A 61 -18.66 -28.66 18.65
N GLN A 62 -19.29 -27.51 18.87
CA GLN A 62 -18.77 -26.44 19.69
C GLN A 62 -19.66 -26.21 20.92
N THR A 63 -19.01 -25.80 22.01
CA THR A 63 -19.69 -25.41 23.25
C THR A 63 -19.13 -24.08 23.75
N LEU A 64 -19.99 -23.20 24.22
CA LEU A 64 -19.65 -22.01 24.97
C LEU A 64 -20.03 -22.28 26.42
N THR A 65 -19.17 -21.94 27.37
CA THR A 65 -19.44 -21.98 28.79
C THR A 65 -18.77 -20.80 29.47
N ARG A 66 -19.24 -20.44 30.62
CA ARG A 66 -18.64 -19.48 31.52
C ARG A 66 -17.83 -20.25 32.60
N VAL A 67 -16.56 -19.97 32.76
CA VAL A 67 -15.65 -20.68 33.65
C VAL A 67 -15.03 -19.70 34.64
N LEU A 68 -15.00 -20.06 35.92
CA LEU A 68 -14.35 -19.27 36.98
C LEU A 68 -12.83 -19.52 36.92
N GLU A 69 -12.07 -18.47 36.66
CA GLU A 69 -10.60 -18.50 36.63
C GLU A 69 -9.99 -17.78 37.84
N PRO A 70 -9.03 -18.40 38.56
CA PRO A 70 -8.40 -17.76 39.68
C PRO A 70 -7.73 -16.42 39.33
N GLY A 71 -8.13 -15.37 40.03
CA GLY A 71 -7.57 -14.02 39.85
C GLY A 71 -8.13 -13.23 38.66
N ARG A 72 -9.11 -13.79 37.91
CA ARG A 72 -9.76 -13.11 36.78
C ARG A 72 -11.28 -12.97 36.92
N GLY A 73 -11.93 -13.81 37.70
CA GLY A 73 -13.38 -13.93 37.72
C GLY A 73 -13.87 -14.91 36.63
N TYR A 74 -15.04 -14.66 36.10
CA TYR A 74 -15.59 -15.50 35.03
C TYR A 74 -15.01 -15.14 33.68
N VAL A 75 -14.69 -16.13 32.87
CA VAL A 75 -14.17 -15.98 31.48
C VAL A 75 -15.01 -16.82 30.53
N ALA A 76 -15.08 -16.41 29.26
CA ALA A 76 -15.69 -17.24 28.23
C ALA A 76 -14.76 -18.38 27.84
N CYS A 77 -15.28 -19.61 27.78
CA CYS A 77 -14.60 -20.80 27.29
C CYS A 77 -15.33 -21.32 26.06
N LEU A 78 -14.75 -21.17 24.90
CA LEU A 78 -15.26 -21.65 23.61
C LEU A 78 -14.46 -22.89 23.19
N LYS A 79 -15.09 -24.07 23.23
CA LYS A 79 -14.44 -25.36 22.96
C LYS A 79 -15.03 -26.03 21.71
N CYS A 80 -14.17 -26.53 20.85
CA CYS A 80 -14.53 -27.36 19.71
C CYS A 80 -13.91 -28.76 19.84
N THR A 81 -14.76 -29.80 19.75
CA THR A 81 -14.31 -31.21 19.82
C THR A 81 -14.40 -31.92 18.48
N HIS A 82 -15.14 -31.37 17.51
CA HIS A 82 -15.21 -31.88 16.16
C HIS A 82 -15.44 -30.71 15.18
N PHE A 83 -14.58 -30.60 14.18
CA PHE A 83 -14.61 -29.55 13.18
C PHE A 83 -14.78 -30.12 11.78
N GLU A 84 -15.72 -29.56 11.01
CA GLU A 84 -15.90 -29.85 9.59
C GLU A 84 -15.61 -28.61 8.76
N GLY A 85 -14.55 -28.67 7.98
CA GLY A 85 -14.12 -27.57 7.11
C GLY A 85 -14.75 -27.62 5.71
N GLY A 86 -14.47 -26.61 4.89
CA GLY A 86 -14.81 -26.60 3.47
C GLY A 86 -16.09 -25.84 3.09
N PHE A 87 -16.72 -25.17 4.06
CA PHE A 87 -17.97 -24.41 3.82
C PHE A 87 -17.81 -22.98 4.35
N PRO A 88 -18.55 -22.01 3.81
CA PRO A 88 -18.49 -20.60 4.28
C PRO A 88 -18.83 -20.42 5.77
N ASP A 89 -19.60 -21.33 6.35
CA ASP A 89 -20.00 -21.34 7.76
C ASP A 89 -19.16 -22.31 8.62
N SER A 90 -18.04 -22.84 8.09
CA SER A 90 -17.09 -23.67 8.82
C SER A 90 -16.22 -22.83 9.74
N HIS A 91 -16.75 -22.49 10.92
CA HIS A 91 -16.05 -21.77 11.96
C HIS A 91 -16.60 -22.09 13.35
N VAL A 92 -15.75 -22.03 14.35
CA VAL A 92 -16.08 -22.08 15.77
C VAL A 92 -16.14 -20.63 16.25
N MET A 93 -17.30 -20.12 16.65
CA MET A 93 -17.50 -18.69 16.79
C MET A 93 -18.20 -18.28 18.06
N LEU A 94 -17.65 -17.24 18.69
CA LEU A 94 -18.30 -16.43 19.71
C LEU A 94 -18.70 -15.09 19.08
N ALA A 95 -19.94 -14.68 19.21
CA ALA A 95 -20.43 -13.44 18.61
C ALA A 95 -21.33 -12.64 19.54
N GLN A 96 -21.27 -11.32 19.41
CA GLN A 96 -22.24 -10.39 19.98
C GLN A 96 -22.99 -9.69 18.86
N LEU A 97 -24.32 -9.72 18.94
CA LEU A 97 -25.20 -9.22 17.89
C LEU A 97 -25.91 -7.94 18.33
N ASN A 98 -26.09 -7.00 17.40
CA ASN A 98 -26.93 -5.81 17.57
C ASN A 98 -26.49 -4.87 18.71
N ARG A 99 -25.17 -4.80 19.01
CA ARG A 99 -24.65 -4.01 20.14
C ARG A 99 -23.62 -2.98 19.74
N VAL A 100 -22.79 -3.25 18.75
CA VAL A 100 -21.60 -2.47 18.46
C VAL A 100 -21.83 -1.49 17.31
N GLY A 101 -21.78 -0.18 17.58
CA GLY A 101 -21.85 0.86 16.58
C GLY A 101 -20.49 1.49 16.31
N VAL A 102 -20.20 1.85 15.04
CA VAL A 102 -19.01 2.61 14.67
C VAL A 102 -19.34 3.68 13.64
N THR A 103 -18.57 4.77 13.69
CA THR A 103 -18.70 5.93 12.78
C THR A 103 -17.58 5.90 11.75
N ARG A 104 -17.91 6.03 10.48
CA ARG A 104 -16.95 6.08 9.37
C ARG A 104 -15.82 7.08 9.63
N GLY A 105 -14.58 6.64 9.39
CA GLY A 105 -13.39 7.47 9.52
C GLY A 105 -12.89 7.64 10.96
N GLN A 106 -13.67 7.24 11.96
CA GLN A 106 -13.24 7.25 13.36
C GLN A 106 -12.31 6.07 13.64
N TRP A 107 -11.24 6.29 14.40
CA TRP A 107 -10.37 5.25 14.90
C TRP A 107 -10.93 4.63 16.18
N TYR A 108 -10.75 3.32 16.31
CA TYR A 108 -11.16 2.52 17.45
C TYR A 108 -10.01 1.66 17.94
N ARG A 109 -9.98 1.40 19.25
CA ARG A 109 -9.10 0.46 19.91
C ARG A 109 -9.92 -0.69 20.49
N LEU A 110 -9.61 -1.91 20.07
CA LEU A 110 -10.12 -3.15 20.65
C LEU A 110 -9.06 -3.74 21.56
N ARG A 111 -9.43 -4.07 22.80
CA ARG A 111 -8.58 -4.78 23.76
C ARG A 111 -9.28 -6.04 24.24
N LEU A 112 -8.52 -7.07 24.51
CA LEU A 112 -8.99 -8.30 25.12
C LEU A 112 -7.85 -9.07 25.75
N TRP A 113 -8.19 -9.96 26.65
CA TRP A 113 -7.29 -11.00 27.12
C TRP A 113 -7.69 -12.34 26.52
N ALA A 114 -6.71 -13.15 26.15
CA ALA A 114 -6.96 -14.49 25.62
C ALA A 114 -5.86 -15.47 26.02
N ARG A 115 -6.27 -16.73 26.19
CA ARG A 115 -5.41 -17.92 26.21
C ARG A 115 -6.06 -19.06 25.43
N ALA A 116 -5.31 -20.06 25.03
CA ALA A 116 -5.85 -21.19 24.29
C ALA A 116 -5.15 -22.50 24.67
N GLU A 117 -5.89 -23.58 24.53
CA GLU A 117 -5.42 -24.95 24.72
C GLU A 117 -5.68 -25.75 23.44
N ASP A 118 -4.63 -26.36 22.90
CA ASP A 118 -4.67 -27.30 21.77
C ASP A 118 -5.44 -26.81 20.52
N LEU A 119 -5.37 -25.50 20.21
CA LEU A 119 -5.91 -25.00 18.95
C LEU A 119 -5.16 -25.60 17.76
N GLU A 120 -5.85 -26.34 16.92
CA GLU A 120 -5.27 -27.08 15.80
C GLU A 120 -4.42 -26.20 14.86
N PHE A 121 -4.91 -25.00 14.51
CA PHE A 121 -4.16 -24.04 13.70
C PHE A 121 -3.58 -22.87 14.51
N GLY A 122 -3.87 -22.78 15.79
CA GLY A 122 -3.37 -21.75 16.69
C GLY A 122 -3.76 -20.32 16.37
N ALA A 123 -4.56 -20.08 15.32
CA ALA A 123 -4.98 -18.76 14.86
C ALA A 123 -6.45 -18.50 15.21
N VAL A 124 -6.71 -17.27 15.69
CA VAL A 124 -8.04 -16.78 16.03
C VAL A 124 -8.29 -15.47 15.27
N SER A 125 -9.41 -15.37 14.60
CA SER A 125 -9.82 -14.18 13.86
C SER A 125 -10.84 -13.37 14.65
N ILE A 126 -10.74 -12.04 14.53
CA ILE A 126 -11.71 -11.08 15.07
C ILE A 126 -12.22 -10.21 13.94
N SER A 127 -13.53 -9.95 13.89
CA SER A 127 -14.09 -8.98 12.96
C SER A 127 -15.35 -8.32 13.48
N LEU A 128 -15.63 -7.12 12.96
CA LEU A 128 -16.89 -6.41 13.14
C LEU A 128 -17.57 -6.29 11.77
N VAL A 129 -18.73 -6.90 11.62
CA VAL A 129 -19.40 -7.10 10.32
C VAL A 129 -20.77 -6.42 10.31
N ASN A 130 -21.11 -5.81 9.17
CA ASN A 130 -22.47 -5.40 8.87
C ASN A 130 -23.27 -6.62 8.37
N ARG A 131 -24.30 -7.02 9.11
CA ARG A 131 -25.12 -8.21 8.85
C ARG A 131 -26.00 -8.12 7.60
N LYS A 132 -26.32 -6.89 7.13
CA LYS A 132 -27.15 -6.70 5.94
C LYS A 132 -26.38 -7.00 4.64
N ILE A 133 -25.09 -6.68 4.64
CA ILE A 133 -24.25 -6.78 3.45
C ILE A 133 -23.09 -7.79 3.60
N TRP A 134 -22.93 -8.38 4.78
CA TRP A 134 -21.90 -9.35 5.13
C TRP A 134 -20.46 -8.89 4.83
N GLN A 135 -20.19 -7.61 5.12
CA GLN A 135 -18.87 -7.01 4.96
C GLN A 135 -18.38 -6.47 6.30
N ASP A 136 -17.09 -6.59 6.55
CA ASP A 136 -16.49 -5.95 7.71
C ASP A 136 -16.48 -4.42 7.56
N VAL A 137 -16.33 -3.75 8.68
CA VAL A 137 -16.34 -2.28 8.76
C VAL A 137 -14.97 -1.72 9.14
N GLY A 138 -13.91 -2.46 8.83
CA GLY A 138 -12.53 -2.07 9.09
C GLY A 138 -11.85 -2.85 10.22
N LEU A 139 -12.61 -3.58 11.05
CA LEU A 139 -12.04 -4.53 12.00
C LEU A 139 -12.05 -5.93 11.40
N ARG A 140 -10.88 -6.43 11.07
CA ARG A 140 -10.64 -7.83 10.70
C ARG A 140 -9.19 -8.16 11.03
N GLU A 141 -8.99 -8.84 12.16
CA GLU A 141 -7.68 -9.10 12.74
C GLU A 141 -7.48 -10.60 12.96
N THR A 142 -6.23 -11.02 13.04
CA THR A 142 -5.86 -12.39 13.40
C THR A 142 -4.79 -12.36 14.50
N PHE A 143 -4.92 -13.23 15.48
CA PHE A 143 -3.95 -13.36 16.56
C PHE A 143 -3.80 -14.82 16.98
N SER A 144 -2.71 -15.15 17.70
CA SER A 144 -2.46 -16.51 18.21
C SER A 144 -2.36 -16.49 19.72
N PRO A 145 -3.42 -16.86 20.42
CA PRO A 145 -3.37 -17.08 21.85
C PRO A 145 -2.57 -18.35 22.16
N ARG A 146 -1.85 -18.32 23.29
CA ARG A 146 -1.07 -19.44 23.82
C ARG A 146 -1.69 -19.93 25.12
N ALA A 147 -1.06 -20.93 25.77
CA ALA A 147 -1.57 -21.51 27.02
C ALA A 147 -1.70 -20.48 28.17
N ASP A 148 -0.85 -19.44 28.16
CA ASP A 148 -0.89 -18.39 29.16
C ASP A 148 -1.77 -17.21 28.73
N TRP A 149 -2.44 -16.62 29.71
CA TRP A 149 -3.20 -15.39 29.51
C TRP A 149 -2.32 -14.24 29.01
N LYS A 150 -2.70 -13.62 27.90
CA LYS A 150 -2.03 -12.44 27.32
C LYS A 150 -3.01 -11.39 26.89
N PRO A 151 -2.64 -10.10 27.03
CA PRO A 151 -3.41 -9.02 26.47
C PRO A 151 -3.14 -8.90 24.95
N TYR A 152 -4.19 -8.58 24.22
CA TYR A 152 -4.14 -8.25 22.81
C TYR A 152 -4.80 -6.90 22.60
N GLU A 153 -4.21 -6.09 21.72
CA GLU A 153 -4.72 -4.77 21.38
C GLU A 153 -4.66 -4.56 19.86
N PHE A 154 -5.77 -4.08 19.31
CA PHE A 154 -5.91 -3.83 17.89
C PHE A 154 -6.45 -2.44 17.67
N HIS A 155 -5.93 -1.74 16.67
CA HIS A 155 -6.43 -0.44 16.25
C HIS A 155 -6.97 -0.53 14.83
N PHE A 156 -8.16 -0.02 14.58
CA PHE A 156 -8.74 0.03 13.25
C PHE A 156 -9.46 1.35 13.00
N ARG A 157 -9.54 1.73 11.73
CA ARG A 157 -10.36 2.84 11.28
C ARG A 157 -11.64 2.30 10.68
N ALA A 158 -12.79 2.79 11.12
CA ALA A 158 -14.06 2.37 10.56
C ALA A 158 -14.18 2.82 9.10
N THR A 159 -14.43 1.88 8.20
CA THR A 159 -14.54 2.13 6.74
C THR A 159 -15.92 2.64 6.36
N ARG A 160 -16.93 2.42 7.22
CA ARG A 160 -18.32 2.86 7.02
C ARG A 160 -19.02 3.05 8.35
N ASP A 161 -20.14 3.74 8.34
CA ASP A 161 -21.02 3.80 9.48
C ASP A 161 -21.69 2.42 9.70
N LEU A 162 -21.78 2.01 10.95
CA LEU A 162 -22.49 0.79 11.36
C LEU A 162 -23.37 1.12 12.54
N ALA A 163 -24.67 1.01 12.35
CA ALA A 163 -25.63 1.10 13.42
C ALA A 163 -25.58 -0.17 14.30
N PRO A 164 -25.75 -0.06 15.63
CA PRO A 164 -25.70 -1.22 16.52
C PRO A 164 -26.59 -2.37 16.07
N GLU A 165 -27.84 -2.11 15.66
CA GLU A 165 -28.82 -3.10 15.21
C GLU A 165 -28.41 -3.90 13.97
N ASP A 166 -27.46 -3.40 13.21
CA ASP A 166 -26.93 -4.05 12.01
C ASP A 166 -25.62 -4.78 12.28
N SER A 167 -25.11 -4.72 13.50
CA SER A 167 -23.77 -5.19 13.82
C SER A 167 -23.70 -6.65 14.21
N ARG A 168 -22.55 -7.25 13.91
CA ARG A 168 -22.08 -8.51 14.47
C ARG A 168 -20.58 -8.37 14.78
N PHE A 169 -20.26 -8.30 16.05
CA PHE A 169 -18.90 -8.48 16.52
C PHE A 169 -18.65 -9.97 16.72
N GLN A 170 -17.55 -10.50 16.21
CA GLN A 170 -17.28 -11.93 16.22
C GLN A 170 -15.81 -12.25 16.43
N ILE A 171 -15.55 -13.30 17.21
CA ILE A 171 -14.26 -13.94 17.44
C ILE A 171 -14.41 -15.40 17.07
N TYR A 172 -13.57 -15.92 16.18
CA TYR A 172 -13.72 -17.26 15.67
C TYR A 172 -12.37 -17.90 15.33
N PHE A 173 -12.34 -19.22 15.33
CA PHE A 173 -11.24 -20.02 14.84
C PHE A 173 -11.75 -21.19 13.98
N GLN A 174 -10.83 -21.85 13.30
CA GLN A 174 -11.07 -23.06 12.53
C GLN A 174 -10.28 -24.22 13.15
N GLY A 175 -10.83 -25.42 13.12
CA GLY A 175 -10.21 -26.61 13.74
C GLY A 175 -10.76 -26.92 15.14
N THR A 176 -10.15 -27.91 15.78
CA THR A 176 -10.44 -28.32 17.16
C THR A 176 -9.60 -27.51 18.17
N GLY A 177 -10.00 -27.54 19.44
CA GLY A 177 -9.30 -26.90 20.56
C GLY A 177 -10.18 -26.04 21.46
N THR A 178 -9.58 -25.31 22.39
CA THR A 178 -10.29 -24.47 23.36
C THR A 178 -9.70 -23.07 23.40
N LEU A 179 -10.57 -22.06 23.28
CA LEU A 179 -10.23 -20.64 23.39
C LEU A 179 -10.90 -20.07 24.65
N PHE A 180 -10.10 -19.37 25.45
CA PHE A 180 -10.57 -18.62 26.61
C PHE A 180 -10.40 -17.12 26.33
N LEU A 181 -11.43 -16.34 26.67
CA LEU A 181 -11.50 -14.90 26.42
C LEU A 181 -11.96 -14.14 27.65
N ASP A 182 -11.45 -12.92 27.81
CA ASP A 182 -11.81 -12.04 28.93
C ASP A 182 -11.55 -10.57 28.61
N ASP A 183 -12.18 -9.65 29.35
CA ASP A 183 -11.97 -8.20 29.31
C ASP A 183 -12.03 -7.60 27.89
N ILE A 184 -12.98 -8.02 27.07
CA ILE A 184 -13.16 -7.50 25.72
C ILE A 184 -13.76 -6.09 25.78
N ALA A 185 -13.03 -5.10 25.30
CA ALA A 185 -13.46 -3.71 25.27
C ALA A 185 -13.14 -3.04 23.93
N LEU A 186 -14.11 -2.31 23.39
CA LEU A 186 -13.96 -1.51 22.19
C LEU A 186 -14.23 -0.04 22.51
N GLU A 187 -13.29 0.86 22.20
CA GLU A 187 -13.40 2.27 22.50
C GLU A 187 -12.93 3.15 21.33
N PRO A 188 -13.56 4.32 21.11
CA PRO A 188 -13.06 5.28 20.13
C PRO A 188 -11.74 5.89 20.61
N VAL A 189 -10.79 6.11 19.68
CA VAL A 189 -9.49 6.69 19.98
C VAL A 189 -9.35 8.04 19.29
N SER A 190 -9.14 9.10 20.08
CA SER A 190 -9.10 10.48 19.57
C SER A 190 -7.74 10.89 18.98
N GLY A 191 -6.69 10.07 19.12
CA GLY A 191 -5.31 10.45 18.79
C GLY A 191 -4.75 9.89 17.48
N PHE A 192 -5.46 8.98 16.81
CA PHE A 192 -5.02 8.34 15.55
C PHE A 192 -5.57 9.03 14.31
N ARG A 193 -5.85 10.31 14.35
CA ARG A 193 -6.17 11.02 13.10
C ARG A 193 -4.86 11.24 12.36
N PRO A 194 -4.76 10.83 11.08
CA PRO A 194 -3.70 11.33 10.23
C PRO A 194 -3.70 12.85 10.35
N GLN A 195 -2.53 13.44 10.59
CA GLN A 195 -2.45 14.90 10.56
C GLN A 195 -2.88 15.33 9.16
N ARG A 196 -4.01 16.02 9.04
CA ARG A 196 -4.39 16.63 7.77
C ARG A 196 -3.28 17.59 7.41
N LEU A 197 -2.87 17.57 6.15
CA LEU A 197 -1.95 18.58 5.64
C LEU A 197 -2.45 19.98 6.06
N PRO A 198 -1.60 20.84 6.58
CA PRO A 198 -1.99 22.21 6.87
C PRO A 198 -2.55 22.81 5.58
N GLN A 199 -3.79 23.30 5.64
CA GLN A 199 -4.40 23.97 4.49
C GLN A 199 -3.54 25.18 4.16
N LEU A 200 -3.16 25.32 2.92
CA LEU A 200 -2.47 26.50 2.42
C LEU A 200 -3.35 27.73 2.68
N PRO A 201 -2.87 28.76 3.39
CA PRO A 201 -3.65 29.98 3.56
C PRO A 201 -3.80 30.66 2.21
N THR A 202 -4.99 30.63 1.64
CA THR A 202 -5.29 31.22 0.32
C THR A 202 -5.91 32.59 0.42
N LYS A 203 -6.33 32.99 1.62
CA LYS A 203 -7.00 34.28 1.85
C LYS A 203 -6.07 35.46 1.50
N GLY A 204 -6.51 36.27 0.54
CA GLY A 204 -5.79 37.48 0.09
C GLY A 204 -4.77 37.22 -1.01
N LEU A 205 -4.51 35.96 -1.41
CA LEU A 205 -3.65 35.65 -2.53
C LEU A 205 -4.39 35.85 -3.86
N LYS A 206 -3.74 36.49 -4.81
CA LYS A 206 -4.21 36.59 -6.21
C LYS A 206 -3.92 35.31 -6.97
N ASN A 207 -2.73 34.75 -6.86
CA ASN A 207 -2.36 33.45 -7.39
C ASN A 207 -2.29 32.43 -6.24
N LEU A 208 -2.95 31.29 -6.39
CA LEU A 208 -3.03 30.24 -5.38
C LEU A 208 -1.92 29.18 -5.53
N LEU A 209 -1.04 29.31 -6.54
CA LEU A 209 0.03 28.37 -6.88
C LEU A 209 1.38 28.88 -6.37
N VAL A 210 2.16 28.00 -5.76
CA VAL A 210 3.53 28.28 -5.30
C VAL A 210 4.52 27.92 -6.41
N ASP A 211 5.63 28.66 -6.50
CA ASP A 211 6.70 28.49 -7.52
C ASP A 211 6.09 28.36 -8.95
N SER A 212 5.14 29.20 -9.25
CA SER A 212 4.29 29.08 -10.46
C SER A 212 4.92 29.63 -11.73
N SER A 213 6.14 30.22 -11.62
CA SER A 213 7.07 30.53 -12.73
C SER A 213 8.34 29.66 -12.69
N PHE A 214 8.35 28.62 -11.88
CA PHE A 214 9.43 27.62 -11.78
C PHE A 214 10.80 28.19 -11.41
N GLU A 215 10.86 29.36 -10.77
CA GLU A 215 12.13 30.00 -10.43
C GLU A 215 12.89 29.26 -9.31
N CYS A 216 12.17 28.53 -8.42
CA CYS A 216 12.77 27.73 -7.35
C CYS A 216 13.06 26.27 -7.74
N GLY A 217 12.90 25.88 -9.01
CA GLY A 217 13.29 24.57 -9.53
C GLY A 217 12.15 23.57 -9.66
N GLY A 218 10.89 23.99 -9.46
CA GLY A 218 9.70 23.17 -9.71
C GLY A 218 9.49 22.00 -8.74
N SER A 219 10.09 22.01 -7.53
CA SER A 219 9.91 20.92 -6.56
C SER A 219 8.50 20.83 -5.99
N ASP A 220 7.73 21.92 -6.05
CA ASP A 220 6.30 21.98 -5.70
C ASP A 220 5.39 21.53 -6.85
N TRP A 221 5.96 21.00 -7.90
CA TRP A 221 5.28 20.53 -9.09
C TRP A 221 5.65 19.08 -9.40
N GLY A 222 4.76 18.39 -10.08
CA GLY A 222 4.95 17.02 -10.55
C GLY A 222 4.32 16.80 -11.90
N THR A 223 4.64 15.71 -12.57
CA THR A 223 4.06 15.39 -13.89
C THR A 223 3.08 14.22 -13.79
N ILE A 224 2.04 14.25 -14.62
CA ILE A 224 1.01 13.23 -14.76
C ILE A 224 0.93 12.85 -16.23
N ALA A 225 0.91 11.55 -16.54
CA ALA A 225 0.57 11.07 -17.88
C ALA A 225 -0.95 10.96 -18.02
N LEU A 226 -1.46 11.42 -19.16
CA LEU A 226 -2.85 11.22 -19.52
C LEU A 226 -2.98 10.06 -20.51
N GLY A 227 -4.13 9.38 -20.49
CA GLY A 227 -4.46 8.31 -21.44
C GLY A 227 -3.76 6.98 -21.21
N ILE A 228 -3.14 6.77 -20.07
CA ILE A 228 -2.66 5.46 -19.62
C ILE A 228 -3.49 4.95 -18.45
N THR A 229 -3.36 3.66 -18.10
CA THR A 229 -4.15 3.07 -17.01
C THR A 229 -3.87 3.78 -15.70
N SER A 230 -4.85 3.90 -14.83
CA SER A 230 -4.74 4.59 -13.54
C SER A 230 -3.66 4.01 -12.63
N TRP A 231 -3.37 2.72 -12.73
CA TRP A 231 -2.32 2.04 -11.97
C TRP A 231 -0.90 2.45 -12.37
N ALA A 232 -0.71 2.73 -13.65
CA ALA A 232 0.56 3.15 -14.23
C ALA A 232 0.59 4.64 -14.55
N GLY A 233 -0.54 5.33 -14.41
CA GLY A 233 -0.75 6.72 -14.81
C GLY A 233 0.01 7.74 -14.00
N ASN A 234 0.72 7.28 -12.97
CA ASN A 234 1.39 8.14 -12.05
C ASN A 234 2.82 8.35 -12.49
N LEU A 235 3.05 9.41 -13.19
CA LEU A 235 4.38 9.78 -13.61
C LEU A 235 5.17 10.37 -12.48
N PHE A 236 6.47 10.18 -12.59
CA PHE A 236 7.45 10.82 -11.75
C PHE A 236 7.74 12.25 -12.23
N HIS A 237 8.24 13.08 -11.36
CA HIS A 237 8.52 14.51 -11.57
C HIS A 237 9.63 14.81 -12.60
N ARG A 238 10.27 13.79 -13.17
CA ARG A 238 11.38 13.94 -14.12
C ARG A 238 10.97 13.94 -15.59
N VAL A 239 9.65 13.94 -15.87
CA VAL A 239 9.20 14.22 -17.24
C VAL A 239 9.25 15.71 -17.47
N GLY A 240 10.24 16.14 -18.24
CA GLY A 240 10.56 17.54 -18.42
C GLY A 240 11.77 17.97 -17.60
N THR A 241 12.19 19.20 -17.80
CA THR A 241 13.36 19.79 -17.20
C THR A 241 13.13 21.23 -16.80
N TRP A 242 13.73 21.63 -15.71
CA TRP A 242 13.91 23.03 -15.34
C TRP A 242 14.85 23.67 -16.36
N ASP A 243 14.37 24.68 -17.09
CA ASP A 243 14.99 25.17 -18.30
C ASP A 243 15.17 26.69 -18.25
N SER A 244 16.38 27.16 -18.52
CA SER A 244 16.72 28.60 -18.58
C SER A 244 16.90 29.11 -20.00
N THR A 245 16.59 28.31 -21.02
CA THR A 245 16.74 28.73 -22.43
C THR A 245 15.61 29.61 -22.93
N LYS A 246 14.43 29.45 -22.35
CA LYS A 246 13.23 30.26 -22.62
C LYS A 246 12.47 30.49 -21.32
N ALA A 247 12.11 31.72 -21.02
CA ALA A 247 11.23 32.11 -19.94
C ALA A 247 10.28 33.22 -20.37
N TYR A 248 9.07 33.22 -19.84
CA TYR A 248 8.13 34.34 -19.98
C TYR A 248 8.27 35.31 -18.78
N HIS A 249 8.37 34.76 -17.56
CA HIS A 249 8.55 35.49 -16.33
C HIS A 249 9.82 35.01 -15.64
N GLY A 250 10.64 35.92 -15.11
CA GLY A 250 11.89 35.54 -14.47
C GLY A 250 12.94 35.02 -15.45
N THR A 251 13.59 33.91 -15.12
CA THR A 251 14.73 33.34 -15.84
C THR A 251 14.56 31.87 -16.22
N HIS A 252 13.53 31.20 -15.71
CA HIS A 252 13.30 29.78 -15.92
C HIS A 252 11.86 29.45 -16.34
N SER A 253 11.69 28.28 -16.91
CA SER A 253 10.39 27.69 -17.22
C SER A 253 10.47 26.17 -17.11
N TRP A 254 9.34 25.48 -17.25
CA TRP A 254 9.32 24.01 -17.31
C TRP A 254 9.21 23.53 -18.75
N ARG A 255 10.22 22.78 -19.24
CA ARG A 255 10.24 22.23 -20.58
C ARG A 255 9.82 20.77 -20.60
N ILE A 256 8.88 20.40 -21.47
CA ILE A 256 8.42 19.03 -21.69
C ILE A 256 8.62 18.66 -23.15
N SER A 257 9.35 17.58 -23.41
CA SER A 257 9.58 17.04 -24.77
C SER A 257 9.04 15.62 -24.84
N LEU A 258 8.25 15.33 -25.87
CA LEU A 258 7.79 13.98 -26.19
C LEU A 258 8.23 13.62 -27.61
N SER A 259 8.72 12.38 -27.79
CA SER A 259 9.23 11.91 -29.09
C SER A 259 8.86 10.44 -29.30
N GLN A 260 8.53 10.07 -30.54
CA GLN A 260 8.33 8.67 -30.94
C GLN A 260 9.64 7.93 -31.17
N SER A 261 10.71 8.63 -31.51
CA SER A 261 12.04 8.02 -31.70
C SER A 261 12.71 7.66 -30.36
N HIS A 262 12.35 8.38 -29.29
CA HIS A 262 12.81 8.12 -27.94
C HIS A 262 11.59 8.10 -27.00
N PRO A 263 10.73 7.06 -27.09
CA PRO A 263 9.45 7.07 -26.42
C PRO A 263 9.60 6.92 -24.91
N LEU A 264 8.79 7.68 -24.19
CA LEU A 264 8.52 7.42 -22.77
C LEU A 264 7.52 6.27 -22.70
N ILE A 265 7.90 5.16 -22.07
CA ILE A 265 7.07 3.95 -21.99
C ILE A 265 6.70 3.70 -20.54
N SER A 266 5.40 3.53 -20.29
CA SER A 266 4.85 3.00 -19.04
C SER A 266 4.58 1.52 -19.19
N TYR A 267 4.95 0.73 -18.18
CA TYR A 267 4.77 -0.73 -18.16
C TYR A 267 3.68 -1.13 -17.18
N PHE A 268 2.88 -2.11 -17.58
CA PHE A 268 1.82 -2.64 -16.74
C PHE A 268 1.57 -4.12 -17.11
N ASP A 269 1.91 -5.02 -16.23
CA ASP A 269 1.93 -6.46 -16.50
C ASP A 269 0.62 -7.19 -16.15
N TYR A 270 -0.32 -6.53 -15.48
CA TYR A 270 -1.51 -7.17 -14.92
C TYR A 270 -2.58 -7.55 -15.98
N PHE A 271 -2.85 -6.64 -16.91
CA PHE A 271 -3.75 -6.86 -18.04
C PHE A 271 -3.22 -6.08 -19.25
N ASP A 272 -3.84 -6.09 -20.41
CA ASP A 272 -3.34 -5.35 -21.57
C ASP A 272 -3.74 -3.85 -21.54
N PRO A 273 -2.91 -2.95 -22.10
CA PRO A 273 -1.61 -3.21 -22.74
C PRO A 273 -0.46 -3.33 -21.73
N VAL A 274 0.49 -4.24 -22.03
CA VAL A 274 1.68 -4.45 -21.17
C VAL A 274 2.64 -3.27 -21.21
N ALA A 275 2.81 -2.65 -22.37
CA ALA A 275 3.62 -1.45 -22.56
C ALA A 275 2.83 -0.38 -23.30
N THR A 276 2.85 0.84 -22.80
CA THR A 276 2.13 1.96 -23.39
C THR A 276 3.08 3.13 -23.62
N VAL A 277 3.14 3.61 -24.86
CA VAL A 277 3.86 4.84 -25.20
C VAL A 277 3.07 6.04 -24.68
N VAL A 278 3.72 6.81 -23.82
CA VAL A 278 3.13 8.02 -23.25
C VAL A 278 3.16 9.14 -24.30
N ARG A 279 1.99 9.65 -24.64
CA ARG A 279 1.80 10.70 -25.66
C ARG A 279 1.18 11.97 -25.11
N SER A 280 0.88 12.00 -23.79
CA SER A 280 0.31 13.18 -23.15
C SER A 280 0.85 13.29 -21.72
N VAL A 281 1.43 14.46 -21.40
CA VAL A 281 2.03 14.75 -20.10
C VAL A 281 1.68 16.17 -19.69
N VAL A 282 1.22 16.33 -18.46
CA VAL A 282 0.97 17.63 -17.83
C VAL A 282 1.87 17.82 -16.62
N ILE A 283 2.41 19.02 -16.43
CA ILE A 283 2.96 19.48 -15.16
C ILE A 283 1.83 19.98 -14.30
N ALA A 284 1.72 19.48 -13.06
CA ALA A 284 0.65 19.80 -12.12
C ALA A 284 1.23 20.18 -10.75
N ASN A 285 0.54 21.05 -10.01
CA ASN A 285 0.96 21.42 -8.66
C ASN A 285 0.85 20.24 -7.70
N LYS A 286 1.79 20.11 -6.78
CA LYS A 286 1.71 19.21 -5.62
C LYS A 286 0.78 19.80 -4.57
N GLY A 287 -0.10 18.95 -4.03
CA GLY A 287 -1.09 19.33 -3.01
C GLY A 287 -2.40 19.84 -3.60
N TRP A 288 -3.39 19.88 -2.74
CA TRP A 288 -4.74 20.29 -3.07
C TRP A 288 -4.99 21.73 -2.60
N ILE A 289 -5.48 22.54 -3.52
CA ILE A 289 -5.82 23.95 -3.30
C ILE A 289 -7.24 23.99 -2.73
N PRO A 290 -7.48 24.62 -1.58
CA PRO A 290 -8.82 24.82 -1.05
C PRO A 290 -9.61 25.80 -1.93
N LEU A 291 -10.85 25.46 -2.24
CA LEU A 291 -11.79 26.25 -3.03
C LEU A 291 -13.00 26.60 -2.18
N GLU A 292 -13.68 27.69 -2.55
CA GLU A 292 -15.01 28.01 -2.05
C GLU A 292 -16.05 27.58 -3.09
N LYS A 293 -16.85 26.58 -2.72
CA LYS A 293 -17.91 26.02 -3.57
C LYS A 293 -18.87 27.08 -4.09
N GLY A 294 -19.19 27.02 -5.36
CA GLY A 294 -20.04 28.00 -6.04
C GLY A 294 -19.31 29.24 -6.56
N ASN A 295 -18.06 29.47 -6.16
CA ASN A 295 -17.26 30.57 -6.69
C ASN A 295 -16.59 30.20 -8.01
N ARG A 296 -16.30 31.21 -8.81
CA ARG A 296 -15.64 31.07 -10.10
C ARG A 296 -14.11 31.16 -9.92
N TYR A 297 -13.42 30.32 -10.64
CA TYR A 297 -11.95 30.30 -10.71
C TYR A 297 -11.48 30.25 -12.17
N VAL A 298 -10.25 30.74 -12.38
CA VAL A 298 -9.57 30.71 -13.68
C VAL A 298 -8.17 30.12 -13.49
N LEU A 299 -7.87 29.06 -14.23
CA LEU A 299 -6.52 28.61 -14.46
C LEU A 299 -6.01 29.26 -15.74
N SER A 300 -4.81 29.85 -15.73
CA SER A 300 -4.14 30.32 -16.92
C SER A 300 -2.64 30.02 -16.89
N ALA A 301 -2.02 29.92 -18.06
CA ALA A 301 -0.60 29.69 -18.21
C ALA A 301 -0.08 30.27 -19.50
N TYR A 302 1.18 30.71 -19.48
CA TYR A 302 1.91 31.02 -20.71
C TYR A 302 2.61 29.76 -21.23
N VAL A 303 2.42 29.49 -22.49
CA VAL A 303 3.00 28.32 -23.17
C VAL A 303 3.57 28.76 -24.51
N CYS A 304 4.74 28.24 -24.90
CA CYS A 304 5.28 28.27 -26.26
C CYS A 304 5.78 26.89 -26.66
N ALA A 305 5.97 26.67 -27.95
CA ALA A 305 6.43 25.39 -28.49
C ALA A 305 7.67 25.57 -29.39
N ASP A 306 8.28 24.46 -29.80
CA ASP A 306 9.35 24.43 -30.81
C ASP A 306 8.85 24.57 -32.23
N GLN A 307 7.57 24.30 -32.49
CA GLN A 307 6.93 24.32 -33.79
C GLN A 307 5.47 24.83 -33.70
N THR A 308 4.85 25.02 -34.85
CA THR A 308 3.44 25.48 -34.94
C THR A 308 2.45 24.33 -34.67
N ASP A 309 1.26 24.69 -34.22
CA ASP A 309 0.10 23.80 -34.10
C ASP A 309 0.30 22.62 -33.09
N VAL A 310 1.12 22.81 -32.09
CA VAL A 310 1.34 21.80 -31.04
C VAL A 310 0.13 21.79 -30.08
N PRO A 311 -0.53 20.65 -29.89
CA PRO A 311 -1.66 20.57 -28.96
C PRO A 311 -1.19 20.62 -27.50
N VAL A 312 -1.83 21.48 -26.72
CA VAL A 312 -1.62 21.62 -25.27
C VAL A 312 -2.94 21.53 -24.55
N VAL A 313 -2.91 21.12 -23.28
CA VAL A 313 -4.07 20.94 -22.42
C VAL A 313 -3.88 21.67 -21.11
N LEU A 314 -4.95 22.38 -20.69
CA LEU A 314 -5.12 22.84 -19.32
C LEU A 314 -6.14 21.94 -18.63
N LEU A 315 -5.86 21.50 -17.42
CA LEU A 315 -6.79 20.70 -16.63
C LEU A 315 -6.92 21.22 -15.20
N VAL A 316 -8.09 21.00 -14.63
CA VAL A 316 -8.39 21.18 -13.21
C VAL A 316 -9.06 19.91 -12.72
N ARG A 317 -8.46 19.26 -11.74
CA ARG A 317 -9.02 18.11 -11.04
C ARG A 317 -9.64 18.60 -9.75
N GLN A 318 -10.96 18.59 -9.67
CA GLN A 318 -11.70 18.77 -8.43
C GLN A 318 -11.98 17.38 -7.83
N GLU A 319 -11.71 17.14 -6.59
CA GLU A 319 -11.87 15.84 -5.88
C GLU A 319 -12.11 14.60 -6.77
N THR A 320 -13.31 14.45 -7.33
CA THR A 320 -13.68 13.31 -8.20
C THR A 320 -13.88 13.67 -9.67
N ARG A 321 -13.83 14.98 -10.04
CA ARG A 321 -14.14 15.48 -11.39
C ARG A 321 -12.96 16.21 -12.01
N THR A 322 -12.62 15.83 -13.25
CA THR A 322 -11.65 16.56 -14.07
C THR A 322 -12.37 17.42 -15.12
N ILE A 323 -11.95 18.67 -15.21
CA ILE A 323 -12.33 19.61 -16.29
C ILE A 323 -11.06 19.86 -17.07
N GLN A 324 -11.14 19.81 -18.41
CA GLN A 324 -9.98 20.05 -19.27
C GLN A 324 -10.38 20.81 -20.52
N GLN A 325 -9.42 21.54 -21.08
CA GLN A 325 -9.59 22.25 -22.34
C GLN A 325 -8.30 22.18 -23.14
N SER A 326 -8.42 21.86 -24.43
CA SER A 326 -7.29 21.76 -25.35
C SER A 326 -7.15 23.01 -26.19
N PHE A 327 -5.91 23.38 -26.50
CA PHE A 327 -5.52 24.53 -27.28
C PHE A 327 -4.44 24.14 -28.29
N ARG A 328 -4.10 25.07 -29.19
CA ARG A 328 -2.97 24.94 -30.11
C ARG A 328 -1.98 26.06 -29.87
N VAL A 329 -0.70 25.72 -29.80
CA VAL A 329 0.38 26.66 -29.51
C VAL A 329 1.46 26.62 -30.60
N GLY A 330 2.10 27.77 -30.83
CA GLY A 330 3.25 27.93 -31.69
C GLY A 330 4.50 28.42 -30.95
N PRO A 331 5.53 28.91 -31.70
CA PRO A 331 6.82 29.30 -31.08
C PRO A 331 6.79 30.55 -30.21
N GLN A 332 5.69 31.34 -30.28
CA GLN A 332 5.53 32.54 -29.47
C GLN A 332 4.81 32.23 -28.17
N TRP A 333 5.27 32.86 -27.08
CA TRP A 333 4.59 32.80 -25.82
C TRP A 333 3.11 33.25 -25.95
N THR A 334 2.18 32.37 -25.61
CA THR A 334 0.75 32.64 -25.71
C THR A 334 0.10 32.25 -24.36
N ARG A 335 -0.77 33.11 -23.85
CA ARG A 335 -1.51 32.83 -22.64
C ARG A 335 -2.82 32.12 -22.97
N PHE A 336 -3.03 30.97 -22.35
CA PHE A 336 -4.28 30.20 -22.41
C PHE A 336 -4.96 30.23 -21.05
N SER A 337 -6.31 30.08 -21.03
CA SER A 337 -7.05 30.06 -19.79
C SER A 337 -8.23 29.09 -19.83
N LEU A 338 -8.56 28.53 -18.65
CA LEU A 338 -9.70 27.66 -18.40
C LEU A 338 -10.46 28.20 -17.19
N SER A 339 -11.72 28.62 -17.42
CA SER A 339 -12.61 29.15 -16.38
C SER A 339 -13.62 28.08 -15.95
N PHE A 340 -13.91 27.99 -14.66
CA PHE A 340 -14.89 27.05 -14.13
C PHE A 340 -15.53 27.58 -12.84
N VAL A 341 -16.63 26.93 -12.43
CA VAL A 341 -17.25 27.14 -11.11
C VAL A 341 -16.88 25.96 -10.22
N ALA A 342 -16.44 26.22 -9.00
CA ALA A 342 -16.08 25.18 -8.05
C ALA A 342 -17.32 24.40 -7.61
N GLU A 343 -17.31 23.09 -7.85
CA GLU A 343 -18.33 22.15 -7.40
C GLU A 343 -17.91 21.40 -6.13
N TYR A 344 -16.62 21.44 -5.81
CA TYR A 344 -15.98 20.76 -4.68
C TYR A 344 -15.10 21.74 -3.89
N ASP A 345 -14.70 21.34 -2.70
CA ASP A 345 -13.93 22.18 -1.79
C ASP A 345 -12.42 22.16 -2.06
N PHE A 346 -11.94 21.29 -2.94
CA PHE A 346 -10.53 21.15 -3.27
C PHE A 346 -10.29 20.85 -4.75
N ALA A 347 -9.17 21.39 -5.28
CA ALA A 347 -8.70 21.08 -6.62
C ALA A 347 -7.17 21.09 -6.70
N TYR A 348 -6.65 20.46 -7.75
CA TYR A 348 -5.31 20.75 -8.28
C TYR A 348 -5.43 21.02 -9.78
N CYS A 349 -4.40 21.63 -10.34
CA CYS A 349 -4.41 22.00 -11.76
C CYS A 349 -3.13 21.59 -12.45
N GLY A 350 -3.19 21.49 -13.79
CA GLY A 350 -2.06 21.12 -14.61
C GLY A 350 -2.11 21.72 -16.01
N VAL A 351 -0.93 21.81 -16.63
CA VAL A 351 -0.70 22.33 -17.97
C VAL A 351 0.28 21.40 -18.68
N GLY A 352 0.02 21.07 -19.95
CA GLY A 352 0.96 20.21 -20.63
C GLY A 352 0.70 19.94 -22.10
N ILE A 353 1.47 19.02 -22.67
CA ILE A 353 1.41 18.61 -24.06
C ILE A 353 0.53 17.38 -24.22
N ASP A 354 -0.32 17.36 -25.26
CA ASP A 354 -1.20 16.22 -25.56
C ASP A 354 -1.08 15.81 -27.04
N LEU A 355 -0.21 14.85 -27.31
CA LEU A 355 0.00 14.30 -28.65
C LEU A 355 -0.81 13.02 -28.93
N GLN A 356 -1.77 12.63 -28.06
CA GLN A 356 -2.51 11.36 -28.22
C GLN A 356 -3.21 11.23 -29.58
N HIS A 357 -3.79 12.32 -30.05
CA HIS A 357 -4.51 12.38 -31.34
C HIS A 357 -3.83 13.31 -32.36
N SER A 358 -2.57 13.63 -32.14
CA SER A 358 -1.78 14.48 -33.00
C SER A 358 -0.96 13.68 -34.02
N PRO A 359 -0.84 14.10 -35.26
CA PRO A 359 0.07 13.48 -36.25
C PRO A 359 1.54 13.79 -35.97
N LEU A 360 1.86 14.69 -35.03
CA LEU A 360 3.23 15.08 -34.72
C LEU A 360 3.97 13.88 -34.06
N ALA A 361 5.08 13.48 -34.67
CA ALA A 361 5.95 12.45 -34.14
C ALA A 361 6.64 12.89 -32.83
N GLU A 362 6.99 14.17 -32.77
CA GLU A 362 7.64 14.79 -31.62
C GLU A 362 7.24 16.25 -31.48
N ALA A 363 7.32 16.78 -30.27
CA ALA A 363 7.17 18.20 -30.00
C ALA A 363 7.71 18.53 -28.60
N THR A 364 8.17 19.76 -28.42
CA THR A 364 8.62 20.34 -27.16
C THR A 364 7.80 21.58 -26.84
N ILE A 365 7.36 21.68 -25.58
CA ILE A 365 6.74 22.89 -25.05
C ILE A 365 7.53 23.44 -23.86
N TRP A 366 7.38 24.74 -23.65
CA TRP A 366 7.78 25.43 -22.40
C TRP A 366 6.53 26.00 -21.76
N VAL A 367 6.40 25.76 -20.45
CA VAL A 367 5.31 26.25 -19.63
C VAL A 367 5.86 27.20 -18.59
N ASP A 368 5.21 28.36 -18.41
CA ASP A 368 5.64 29.38 -17.47
C ASP A 368 4.47 30.21 -16.97
N ALA A 369 4.70 30.94 -15.88
CA ALA A 369 3.75 31.89 -15.31
C ALA A 369 2.32 31.36 -15.18
N VAL A 370 2.21 30.20 -14.55
CA VAL A 370 0.94 29.54 -14.27
C VAL A 370 0.19 30.29 -13.18
N GLN A 371 -1.06 30.62 -13.38
CA GLN A 371 -1.87 31.34 -12.41
C GLN A 371 -3.22 30.67 -12.21
N PHE A 372 -3.56 30.40 -10.97
CA PHE A 372 -4.85 29.90 -10.53
C PHE A 372 -5.45 30.87 -9.54
N GLU A 373 -6.55 31.51 -9.95
CA GLU A 373 -7.14 32.63 -9.22
C GLU A 373 -8.65 32.54 -9.10
N ARG A 374 -9.20 33.13 -8.05
CA ARG A 374 -10.63 33.39 -7.91
C ARG A 374 -10.99 34.68 -8.70
N VAL A 375 -12.10 34.66 -9.41
CA VAL A 375 -12.65 35.81 -10.11
C VAL A 375 -14.10 36.05 -9.70
N ASP A 376 -14.42 37.30 -9.41
CA ASP A 376 -15.77 37.69 -8.95
C ASP A 376 -16.71 38.03 -10.11
N ASP A 377 -16.17 38.50 -11.26
CA ASP A 377 -16.96 38.83 -12.45
C ASP A 377 -17.06 37.63 -13.39
N VAL A 378 -18.28 37.35 -13.87
CA VAL A 378 -18.57 36.23 -14.79
C VAL A 378 -17.84 36.38 -16.12
N ASN A 379 -17.56 37.61 -16.55
CA ASN A 379 -16.91 37.92 -17.79
C ASN A 379 -15.41 38.24 -17.66
N ALA A 380 -14.87 38.23 -16.43
CA ALA A 380 -13.46 38.49 -16.21
C ALA A 380 -12.59 37.31 -16.71
N GLY A 381 -11.65 37.65 -17.58
CA GLY A 381 -10.52 36.77 -17.88
C GLY A 381 -9.49 36.73 -16.75
N PRO A 382 -8.35 36.01 -16.95
CA PRO A 382 -7.27 36.01 -15.99
C PRO A 382 -6.67 37.43 -15.83
N SER A 383 -6.37 37.79 -14.58
CA SER A 383 -5.64 39.04 -14.30
C SER A 383 -4.18 38.94 -14.77
N ASP A 384 -3.43 40.04 -14.78
CA ASP A 384 -1.98 40.00 -15.06
C ASP A 384 -1.28 39.04 -14.13
N TYR A 385 -0.32 38.25 -14.67
CA TYR A 385 0.41 37.26 -13.91
C TYR A 385 1.10 37.90 -12.70
N ARG A 386 0.97 37.25 -11.57
CA ARG A 386 1.70 37.55 -10.32
C ARG A 386 2.04 36.26 -9.60
N PRO A 387 3.25 36.13 -9.04
CA PRO A 387 3.56 35.02 -8.11
C PRO A 387 2.64 35.10 -6.88
N ALA A 388 2.47 33.98 -6.19
CA ALA A 388 1.66 33.91 -4.97
C ALA A 388 2.20 34.84 -3.86
N ARG A 389 3.53 34.95 -3.81
CA ARG A 389 4.24 35.79 -2.82
C ARG A 389 5.40 36.54 -3.48
N SER A 390 5.81 37.66 -2.90
CA SER A 390 6.98 38.40 -3.38
C SER A 390 8.26 37.60 -3.28
N VAL A 391 8.39 36.77 -2.26
CA VAL A 391 9.47 35.79 -2.12
C VAL A 391 8.88 34.39 -2.09
N GLU A 392 9.34 33.54 -2.98
CA GLU A 392 9.04 32.12 -3.02
C GLU A 392 10.30 31.31 -2.72
N SER A 393 10.15 30.13 -2.13
CA SER A 393 11.29 29.28 -1.83
C SER A 393 10.93 27.80 -1.93
N ALA A 394 11.92 26.97 -2.24
CA ALA A 394 11.75 25.53 -2.31
C ALA A 394 13.02 24.78 -1.87
N ILE A 395 12.82 23.60 -1.28
CA ILE A 395 13.90 22.66 -0.98
C ILE A 395 13.89 21.50 -1.99
N SER A 396 15.05 21.02 -2.33
CA SER A 396 15.22 19.91 -3.29
C SER A 396 16.50 19.11 -3.03
N THR A 397 16.59 17.92 -3.65
CA THR A 397 17.85 17.16 -3.79
C THR A 397 18.18 16.96 -5.26
N ASP A 398 19.42 16.55 -5.56
CA ASP A 398 19.86 16.16 -6.90
C ASP A 398 19.72 14.64 -7.16
N ARG A 399 19.12 13.91 -6.22
CA ARG A 399 18.99 12.44 -6.27
C ARG A 399 17.60 11.99 -6.68
N MET A 400 17.58 10.95 -7.50
CA MET A 400 16.36 10.27 -7.91
C MET A 400 15.65 9.71 -6.67
N GLY A 401 14.35 10.03 -6.49
CA GLY A 401 13.56 9.61 -5.33
C GLY A 401 14.12 10.09 -3.98
N ASN A 402 15.04 11.07 -3.97
CA ASN A 402 15.73 11.53 -2.75
C ASN A 402 16.46 10.39 -2.00
N ILE A 403 16.98 9.38 -2.73
CA ILE A 403 17.66 8.22 -2.15
C ILE A 403 19.17 8.36 -2.33
N PHE A 404 19.88 8.31 -1.21
CA PHE A 404 21.33 8.40 -1.10
C PHE A 404 21.92 7.03 -0.73
N LEU A 405 23.00 6.64 -1.41
CA LEU A 405 23.57 5.29 -1.34
C LEU A 405 24.97 5.29 -0.72
N THR A 406 25.33 6.34 -0.02
CA THR A 406 26.64 6.50 0.64
C THR A 406 26.47 7.13 2.02
N PRO A 407 25.98 6.36 3.02
CA PRO A 407 25.68 6.90 4.35
C PRO A 407 26.86 7.62 5.01
N GLU A 408 28.10 7.20 4.76
CA GLU A 408 29.30 7.82 5.31
C GLU A 408 29.44 9.29 4.90
N ARG A 409 28.91 9.66 3.73
CA ARG A 409 28.91 11.05 3.23
C ARG A 409 27.70 11.85 3.65
N GLY A 410 26.65 11.18 4.14
CA GLY A 410 25.36 11.81 4.40
C GLY A 410 24.63 12.23 3.11
N PHE A 411 23.82 13.27 3.19
CA PHE A 411 23.03 13.76 2.06
C PHE A 411 23.10 15.27 1.92
N ASP A 412 22.79 15.76 0.72
CA ASP A 412 22.83 17.18 0.38
C ASP A 412 21.40 17.68 0.10
N ILE A 413 21.14 18.92 0.54
CA ILE A 413 19.87 19.62 0.29
C ILE A 413 20.20 20.98 -0.28
N THR A 414 19.43 21.41 -1.26
CA THR A 414 19.49 22.76 -1.83
C THR A 414 18.21 23.51 -1.47
N LEU A 415 18.35 24.65 -0.82
CA LEU A 415 17.30 25.65 -0.64
C LEU A 415 17.48 26.73 -1.70
N ARG A 416 16.44 26.94 -2.53
CA ARG A 416 16.36 28.04 -3.49
C ARG A 416 15.29 29.01 -3.07
N ALA A 417 15.53 30.27 -3.31
CA ALA A 417 14.56 31.33 -3.07
C ALA A 417 14.61 32.36 -4.20
N PHE A 418 13.44 32.79 -4.64
CA PHE A 418 13.29 33.79 -5.70
C PHE A 418 12.53 35.02 -5.16
N ASN A 419 13.07 36.19 -5.41
CA ASN A 419 12.47 37.48 -5.11
C ASN A 419 11.89 38.08 -6.41
N GLY A 420 10.59 37.99 -6.60
CA GLY A 420 9.87 38.61 -7.73
C GLY A 420 9.57 40.09 -7.57
N SER A 421 9.95 40.71 -6.44
CA SER A 421 9.70 42.15 -6.18
C SER A 421 10.81 43.05 -6.77
N THR A 422 10.52 44.34 -6.84
CA THR A 422 11.46 45.38 -7.27
C THR A 422 12.45 45.81 -6.21
N ASP A 423 12.27 45.36 -4.98
CA ASP A 423 13.11 45.71 -3.83
C ASP A 423 13.85 44.48 -3.30
N PRO A 424 15.06 44.64 -2.76
CA PRO A 424 15.74 43.53 -2.08
C PRO A 424 14.88 43.00 -0.93
N GLN A 425 14.86 41.68 -0.77
CA GLN A 425 14.08 40.99 0.26
C GLN A 425 14.98 40.10 1.11
N CYS A 426 14.51 39.72 2.28
CA CYS A 426 15.13 38.73 3.13
C CYS A 426 14.15 37.60 3.39
N LEU A 427 14.60 36.36 3.19
CA LEU A 427 13.89 35.15 3.55
C LEU A 427 14.48 34.60 4.85
N GLU A 428 13.64 34.42 5.85
CA GLU A 428 14.02 33.75 7.10
C GLU A 428 13.15 32.50 7.29
N GLY A 429 13.72 31.46 7.92
CA GLY A 429 13.00 30.22 8.22
C GLY A 429 13.85 29.25 9.00
N ASN A 430 13.26 28.09 9.32
CA ASN A 430 13.93 27.02 10.02
C ASN A 430 13.95 25.76 9.17
N LEU A 431 15.15 25.18 8.97
CA LEU A 431 15.36 23.89 8.31
C LEU A 431 15.57 22.85 9.39
N ARG A 432 14.74 21.78 9.38
CA ARG A 432 14.81 20.69 10.37
C ARG A 432 14.94 19.35 9.67
N ILE A 433 15.59 18.39 10.36
CA ILE A 433 15.63 17.00 9.97
C ILE A 433 15.06 16.16 11.11
N LEU A 434 14.06 15.35 10.77
CA LEU A 434 13.43 14.39 11.68
C LEU A 434 13.90 12.98 11.34
N ASP A 435 14.05 12.12 12.35
CA ASP A 435 14.33 10.71 12.16
C ASP A 435 13.05 9.93 11.79
N TYR A 436 13.18 8.60 11.58
CA TYR A 436 12.06 7.73 11.25
C TYR A 436 10.98 7.60 12.36
N LYS A 437 11.25 8.11 13.56
CA LYS A 437 10.29 8.25 14.68
C LYS A 437 9.70 9.66 14.76
N ASP A 438 9.93 10.48 13.74
CA ASP A 438 9.53 11.89 13.64
C ASP A 438 10.10 12.78 14.78
N ARG A 439 11.28 12.40 15.35
CA ARG A 439 11.99 13.19 16.35
C ARG A 439 12.99 14.11 15.66
N PRO A 440 13.05 15.41 16.04
CA PRO A 440 14.05 16.33 15.50
C PRO A 440 15.46 15.91 15.96
N ILE A 441 16.34 15.73 14.99
CA ILE A 441 17.75 15.31 15.22
C ILE A 441 18.76 16.34 14.72
N TRP A 442 18.30 17.29 13.92
CA TRP A 442 19.12 18.42 13.43
C TRP A 442 18.20 19.58 13.06
N GLN A 443 18.69 20.82 13.28
CA GLN A 443 17.97 22.03 12.87
C GLN A 443 18.95 23.18 12.65
N LYS A 444 18.56 24.12 11.76
CA LYS A 444 19.28 25.35 11.48
C LYS A 444 18.31 26.46 11.13
N ASP A 445 18.49 27.62 11.76
CA ASP A 445 17.87 28.86 11.31
C ASP A 445 18.62 29.36 10.08
N VAL A 446 17.90 29.70 9.04
CA VAL A 446 18.41 30.12 7.74
C VAL A 446 17.92 31.53 7.45
N ARG A 447 18.82 32.35 6.93
CA ARG A 447 18.54 33.70 6.46
C ARG A 447 19.22 33.91 5.12
N LEU A 448 18.43 34.24 4.09
CA LEU A 448 18.89 34.54 2.75
C LEU A 448 18.53 35.98 2.38
N ASP A 449 19.52 36.81 2.06
CA ASP A 449 19.28 38.12 1.49
C ASP A 449 19.23 37.98 -0.04
N ILE A 450 18.10 38.35 -0.65
CA ILE A 450 17.81 38.11 -2.07
C ILE A 450 17.67 39.46 -2.78
N PRO A 451 18.58 39.79 -3.73
CA PRO A 451 18.44 41.02 -4.52
C PRO A 451 17.09 41.06 -5.25
N GLN A 452 16.69 42.25 -5.69
CA GLN A 452 15.48 42.42 -6.50
C GLN A 452 15.49 41.58 -7.76
N GLN A 453 14.37 40.95 -8.11
CA GLN A 453 14.15 40.16 -9.32
C GLN A 453 15.25 39.12 -9.56
N SER A 454 15.70 38.45 -8.50
CA SER A 454 16.79 37.50 -8.56
C SER A 454 16.55 36.27 -7.70
N MET A 455 17.38 35.26 -7.89
CA MET A 455 17.38 34.02 -7.13
C MET A 455 18.58 34.00 -6.16
N ALA A 456 18.39 33.42 -5.00
CA ALA A 456 19.45 33.01 -4.07
C ALA A 456 19.37 31.52 -3.80
N GLU A 457 20.51 30.90 -3.57
CA GLU A 457 20.64 29.48 -3.28
C GLU A 457 21.55 29.24 -2.09
N GLU A 458 21.17 28.35 -1.16
CA GLU A 458 22.04 27.82 -0.12
C GLU A 458 22.06 26.29 -0.19
N ARG A 459 23.26 25.70 -0.22
CA ARG A 459 23.45 24.26 -0.22
C ARG A 459 23.94 23.78 1.14
N PHE A 460 23.22 22.83 1.70
CA PHE A 460 23.58 22.11 2.92
C PHE A 460 24.13 20.76 2.53
N SER A 461 25.43 20.57 2.73
CA SER A 461 26.11 19.35 2.30
C SER A 461 26.49 18.44 3.46
N GLN A 462 26.58 17.13 3.16
CA GLN A 462 27.02 16.09 4.10
C GLN A 462 26.19 16.04 5.40
N LEU A 463 24.91 16.35 5.30
CA LEU A 463 24.02 16.29 6.43
C LEU A 463 23.93 14.86 6.95
N LEU A 464 24.01 14.71 8.28
CA LEU A 464 23.92 13.43 8.97
C LEU A 464 24.91 12.36 8.45
N ALA A 465 26.15 12.76 8.08
CA ALA A 465 27.19 11.80 7.69
C ALA A 465 27.35 10.67 8.72
N GLY A 466 27.41 9.43 8.28
CA GLY A 466 27.46 8.22 9.10
C GLY A 466 26.11 7.72 9.61
N ARG A 467 25.02 8.46 9.39
CA ARG A 467 23.67 8.04 9.78
C ARG A 467 22.93 7.35 8.63
N ARG A 468 22.23 6.27 8.94
CA ARG A 468 21.44 5.47 8.02
C ARG A 468 19.95 5.59 8.32
N GLY A 469 19.11 5.29 7.31
CA GLY A 469 17.68 5.14 7.47
C GLY A 469 16.86 6.17 6.71
N PHE A 470 15.64 6.35 7.19
CA PHE A 470 14.69 7.32 6.69
C PHE A 470 14.78 8.63 7.47
N PHE A 471 14.70 9.75 6.74
CA PHE A 471 14.69 11.10 7.28
C PHE A 471 13.59 11.92 6.61
N ARG A 472 12.96 12.80 7.40
CA ARG A 472 12.06 13.84 6.89
C ARG A 472 12.73 15.19 7.07
N VAL A 473 12.93 15.89 5.98
CA VAL A 473 13.45 17.25 6.00
C VAL A 473 12.28 18.21 5.86
N THR A 474 12.17 19.17 6.76
CA THR A 474 11.14 20.22 6.72
C THR A 474 11.80 21.59 6.61
N TRP A 475 11.30 22.39 5.69
CA TRP A 475 11.61 23.81 5.57
C TRP A 475 10.39 24.61 6.00
N GLU A 476 10.55 25.47 7.00
CA GLU A 476 9.49 26.29 7.57
C GLU A 476 9.83 27.77 7.35
N PRO A 477 9.54 28.35 6.17
CA PRO A 477 9.75 29.78 5.90
C PRO A 477 8.78 30.63 6.69
N GLN A 478 9.23 31.82 7.13
CA GLN A 478 8.33 32.79 7.76
C GLN A 478 7.30 33.29 6.75
N GLY A 479 6.02 33.25 7.14
CA GLY A 479 4.91 33.79 6.33
C GLY A 479 4.52 32.96 5.10
N ALA A 480 5.09 31.74 4.93
CA ALA A 480 4.74 30.81 3.87
C ALA A 480 4.51 29.38 4.43
N PRO A 481 3.81 28.52 3.70
CA PRO A 481 3.59 27.14 4.13
C PRO A 481 4.90 26.35 4.27
N PRO A 482 4.97 25.40 5.20
CA PRO A 482 6.10 24.50 5.32
C PRO A 482 6.16 23.55 4.12
N GLN A 483 7.38 23.20 3.75
CA GLN A 483 7.67 22.16 2.73
C GLN A 483 8.37 20.98 3.37
N SER A 484 8.25 19.79 2.78
CA SER A 484 8.96 18.61 3.27
C SER A 484 9.48 17.75 2.14
N LEU A 485 10.63 17.11 2.39
CA LEU A 485 11.21 16.06 1.56
C LEU A 485 11.33 14.77 2.38
N ARG A 486 11.09 13.64 1.74
CA ARG A 486 11.37 12.31 2.24
C ARG A 486 12.74 11.88 1.73
N ILE A 487 13.63 11.44 2.59
CA ILE A 487 14.98 11.03 2.24
C ILE A 487 15.27 9.65 2.80
N ALA A 488 15.87 8.77 2.00
CA ALA A 488 16.53 7.58 2.50
C ALA A 488 18.05 7.71 2.30
N ASN A 489 18.82 7.36 3.32
CA ASN A 489 20.26 7.25 3.26
C ASN A 489 20.63 5.82 3.70
N ILE A 490 20.96 4.96 2.74
CA ILE A 490 21.11 3.52 2.94
C ILE A 490 22.40 2.99 2.34
N ASP A 491 22.93 1.91 2.90
CA ASP A 491 23.91 1.07 2.21
C ASP A 491 23.17 0.28 1.11
N PRO A 492 23.60 0.37 -0.16
CA PRO A 492 22.98 -0.38 -1.22
C PRO A 492 23.26 -1.87 -1.07
N VAL A 493 22.24 -2.69 -1.21
CA VAL A 493 22.39 -4.15 -1.22
C VAL A 493 23.00 -4.58 -2.53
N ILE A 494 24.17 -5.24 -2.47
CA ILE A 494 24.98 -5.59 -3.64
C ILE A 494 24.77 -7.02 -4.14
N GLU A 495 24.17 -7.88 -3.34
CA GLU A 495 23.89 -9.27 -3.70
C GLU A 495 22.94 -9.36 -4.89
N GLN A 496 23.24 -10.30 -5.82
CA GLN A 496 22.42 -10.54 -7.01
C GLN A 496 21.15 -11.34 -6.71
N ASP A 497 21.10 -12.06 -5.60
CA ASP A 497 19.91 -12.73 -5.09
C ASP A 497 19.63 -12.34 -3.64
N THR A 498 18.36 -12.26 -3.30
CA THR A 498 17.85 -12.06 -1.94
C THR A 498 16.58 -12.88 -1.74
N ALA A 499 16.09 -12.94 -0.50
CA ALA A 499 14.78 -13.57 -0.23
C ALA A 499 13.58 -12.69 -0.68
N PHE A 500 13.81 -11.46 -1.15
CA PHE A 500 12.77 -10.44 -1.29
C PHE A 500 12.53 -10.02 -2.74
N GLY A 501 11.26 -9.80 -3.06
CA GLY A 501 10.82 -9.36 -4.37
C GLY A 501 9.52 -8.55 -4.34
N MET A 502 9.02 -8.22 -5.52
CA MET A 502 7.77 -7.50 -5.73
C MET A 502 6.80 -8.34 -6.56
N ASN A 503 5.52 -8.24 -6.24
CA ASN A 503 4.47 -8.65 -7.15
C ASN A 503 4.17 -7.50 -8.10
N HIS A 504 4.10 -7.74 -9.37
CA HIS A 504 4.10 -6.82 -10.50
C HIS A 504 5.44 -6.11 -10.74
N ALA A 505 5.81 -6.04 -12.00
CA ALA A 505 6.93 -5.20 -12.42
C ALA A 505 6.53 -3.72 -12.35
N LEU A 506 7.45 -2.90 -11.87
CA LEU A 506 7.20 -1.48 -11.65
C LEU A 506 7.00 -0.73 -12.98
N PRO A 507 6.14 0.31 -13.02
CA PRO A 507 5.76 0.98 -14.27
C PRO A 507 6.90 1.79 -14.92
N TRP A 508 7.98 2.07 -14.19
CA TRP A 508 9.09 2.93 -14.64
C TRP A 508 10.44 2.31 -14.29
N ASP A 509 11.42 2.40 -15.19
CA ASP A 509 12.74 1.77 -15.03
C ASP A 509 13.48 2.28 -13.79
N PHE A 510 13.40 3.57 -13.49
CA PHE A 510 14.07 4.13 -12.32
C PHE A 510 13.59 3.49 -10.99
N LEU A 511 12.35 3.02 -10.91
CA LEU A 511 11.85 2.33 -9.72
C LEU A 511 12.47 0.95 -9.55
N LEU A 512 12.84 0.25 -10.65
CA LEU A 512 13.61 -0.98 -10.57
C LEU A 512 14.98 -0.73 -9.93
N GLU A 513 15.69 0.33 -10.36
CA GLU A 513 16.98 0.70 -9.81
C GLU A 513 16.90 1.02 -8.31
N LEU A 514 15.90 1.82 -7.90
CA LEU A 514 15.66 2.13 -6.50
C LEU A 514 15.30 0.90 -5.67
N SER A 515 14.50 -0.01 -6.23
CA SER A 515 14.14 -1.28 -5.56
C SER A 515 15.35 -2.19 -5.39
N HIS A 516 16.22 -2.25 -6.39
CA HIS A 516 17.48 -3.02 -6.31
C HIS A 516 18.40 -2.49 -5.21
N ALA A 517 18.48 -1.18 -5.02
CA ALA A 517 19.25 -0.60 -3.92
C ALA A 517 18.78 -1.07 -2.54
N ALA A 518 17.48 -1.35 -2.37
CA ALA A 518 16.91 -1.94 -1.14
C ALA A 518 16.93 -3.48 -1.11
N GLY A 519 17.55 -4.14 -2.10
CA GLY A 519 17.68 -5.59 -2.15
C GLY A 519 16.44 -6.34 -2.60
N LEU A 520 15.52 -5.69 -3.30
CA LEU A 520 14.40 -6.36 -3.96
C LEU A 520 14.91 -6.90 -5.30
N ARG A 521 15.05 -8.22 -5.41
CA ARG A 521 15.70 -8.89 -6.55
C ARG A 521 14.78 -9.75 -7.39
N TRP A 522 13.59 -10.06 -6.88
CA TRP A 522 12.62 -10.94 -7.54
C TRP A 522 11.40 -10.15 -8.00
N TRP A 523 10.85 -10.56 -9.17
CA TRP A 523 9.70 -9.89 -9.79
C TRP A 523 8.71 -10.93 -10.27
N ARG A 524 7.54 -10.96 -9.61
CA ARG A 524 6.44 -11.82 -10.01
C ARG A 524 5.67 -11.15 -11.13
N ASP A 525 5.90 -11.61 -12.35
CA ASP A 525 5.43 -11.00 -13.59
C ASP A 525 4.14 -11.67 -14.08
N TRP A 526 3.15 -10.85 -14.41
CA TRP A 526 1.82 -11.26 -14.87
C TRP A 526 1.64 -11.19 -16.39
N SER A 527 2.64 -10.75 -17.14
CA SER A 527 2.51 -10.48 -18.58
C SER A 527 2.39 -11.74 -19.43
N CYS A 528 2.87 -12.90 -18.93
CA CYS A 528 2.82 -14.17 -19.64
C CYS A 528 1.43 -14.82 -19.50
N GLN A 529 0.41 -14.19 -20.12
CA GLN A 529 -0.96 -14.71 -20.14
C GLN A 529 -1.21 -15.52 -21.40
N TRP A 530 -1.83 -16.69 -21.30
CA TRP A 530 -2.09 -17.55 -22.46
C TRP A 530 -2.82 -16.81 -23.59
N ARG A 531 -3.82 -15.98 -23.26
CA ARG A 531 -4.58 -15.15 -24.21
C ARG A 531 -3.72 -14.14 -24.99
N LEU A 532 -2.61 -13.67 -24.43
CA LEU A 532 -1.67 -12.74 -25.08
C LEU A 532 -0.64 -13.49 -25.92
N VAL A 533 -0.27 -14.69 -25.49
CA VAL A 533 0.74 -15.54 -26.15
C VAL A 533 0.14 -16.33 -27.31
N GLN A 534 -1.09 -16.82 -27.20
CA GLN A 534 -1.79 -17.55 -28.26
C GLN A 534 -3.19 -16.95 -28.49
N LYS A 535 -3.31 -16.08 -29.46
CA LYS A 535 -4.50 -15.24 -29.70
C LYS A 535 -5.69 -16.03 -30.28
N THR A 536 -5.44 -17.15 -30.96
CA THR A 536 -6.46 -17.97 -31.61
C THR A 536 -6.20 -19.45 -31.37
N GLU A 537 -7.26 -20.25 -31.37
CA GLU A 537 -7.19 -21.72 -31.29
C GLU A 537 -6.28 -22.28 -32.40
N GLY A 538 -5.32 -23.15 -32.04
CA GLY A 538 -4.33 -23.68 -32.93
C GLY A 538 -3.34 -22.71 -33.56
N GLY A 539 -3.40 -21.42 -33.13
CA GLY A 539 -2.48 -20.38 -33.61
C GLY A 539 -1.06 -20.54 -33.04
N PRO A 540 -0.09 -19.79 -33.60
CA PRO A 540 1.28 -19.83 -33.08
C PRO A 540 1.38 -19.18 -31.71
N PHE A 541 2.37 -19.61 -30.91
CA PHE A 541 2.77 -18.96 -29.68
C PHE A 541 3.68 -17.77 -29.98
N ASP A 542 3.27 -16.57 -29.56
CA ASP A 542 3.97 -15.30 -29.74
C ASP A 542 4.28 -14.66 -28.39
N PHE A 543 5.55 -14.64 -28.00
CA PHE A 543 6.02 -14.11 -26.72
C PHE A 543 6.45 -12.64 -26.77
N GLN A 544 6.20 -11.92 -27.85
CA GLN A 544 6.64 -10.53 -28.00
C GLN A 544 6.14 -9.64 -26.85
N ILE A 545 4.92 -9.85 -26.39
CA ILE A 545 4.33 -9.06 -25.29
C ILE A 545 5.00 -9.37 -23.95
N PRO A 546 5.03 -10.62 -23.44
CA PRO A 546 5.71 -10.89 -22.18
C PRO A 546 7.22 -10.65 -22.22
N ASP A 547 7.87 -10.85 -23.35
CA ASP A 547 9.29 -10.52 -23.56
C ASP A 547 9.62 -9.06 -23.17
N THR A 548 8.70 -8.14 -23.42
CA THR A 548 8.88 -6.73 -23.10
C THR A 548 9.14 -6.51 -21.60
N GLN A 549 8.39 -7.19 -20.73
CA GLN A 549 8.58 -7.09 -19.29
C GLN A 549 9.72 -7.97 -18.78
N ILE A 550 9.74 -9.22 -19.17
CA ILE A 550 10.72 -10.19 -18.68
C ILE A 550 12.15 -9.77 -19.04
N LYS A 551 12.39 -9.30 -20.26
CA LYS A 551 13.70 -8.80 -20.68
C LYS A 551 14.10 -7.54 -19.91
N ARG A 552 13.15 -6.63 -19.64
CA ARG A 552 13.37 -5.42 -18.85
C ARG A 552 13.83 -5.77 -17.42
N VAL A 553 13.17 -6.72 -16.76
CA VAL A 553 13.56 -7.20 -15.43
C VAL A 553 14.96 -7.82 -15.46
N LEU A 554 15.25 -8.69 -16.43
CA LEU A 554 16.56 -9.32 -16.60
C LEU A 554 17.67 -8.29 -16.88
N GLN A 555 17.42 -7.29 -17.71
CA GLN A 555 18.35 -6.22 -18.03
C GLN A 555 18.67 -5.35 -16.82
N ALA A 556 17.70 -5.16 -15.95
CA ALA A 556 17.90 -4.48 -14.67
C ALA A 556 18.65 -5.34 -13.63
N GLY A 557 18.99 -6.60 -13.91
CA GLY A 557 19.66 -7.52 -12.99
C GLY A 557 18.71 -8.19 -11.99
N GLY A 558 17.40 -8.20 -12.29
CA GLY A 558 16.38 -8.87 -11.47
C GLY A 558 16.14 -10.32 -11.90
N ASN A 559 15.48 -11.08 -11.04
CA ASN A 559 15.07 -12.47 -11.29
C ASN A 559 13.56 -12.53 -11.52
N PRO A 560 13.08 -12.84 -12.74
CA PRO A 560 11.66 -12.96 -12.98
C PRO A 560 11.10 -14.28 -12.44
N LEU A 561 9.99 -14.20 -11.70
CA LEU A 561 9.06 -15.28 -11.45
C LEU A 561 7.92 -15.14 -12.46
N VAL A 562 7.86 -16.00 -13.45
CA VAL A 562 6.84 -15.93 -14.49
C VAL A 562 5.56 -16.60 -14.01
N LEU A 563 4.54 -15.78 -13.77
CA LEU A 563 3.20 -16.26 -13.43
C LEU A 563 2.39 -16.55 -14.70
N LEU A 564 1.74 -17.69 -14.74
CA LEU A 564 0.72 -18.08 -15.72
C LEU A 564 -0.66 -17.87 -15.06
N PRO A 565 -1.23 -16.65 -15.06
CA PRO A 565 -2.23 -16.25 -14.06
C PRO A 565 -3.63 -16.83 -14.29
N PHE A 566 -3.98 -17.14 -15.53
CA PHE A 566 -5.31 -17.59 -15.93
C PHE A 566 -5.27 -18.96 -16.61
N PRO A 567 -6.26 -19.82 -16.31
CA PRO A 567 -6.28 -21.19 -16.86
C PRO A 567 -6.74 -21.26 -18.32
N ALA A 568 -7.39 -20.21 -18.85
CA ALA A 568 -7.99 -20.26 -20.18
C ALA A 568 -7.79 -18.94 -20.95
N THR A 569 -8.22 -18.99 -22.20
CA THR A 569 -8.36 -17.86 -23.12
C THR A 569 -9.85 -17.64 -23.41
N GLU A 570 -10.19 -16.57 -24.12
CA GLU A 570 -11.56 -16.30 -24.56
C GLU A 570 -12.11 -17.41 -25.48
N TRP A 571 -11.24 -18.06 -26.26
CA TRP A 571 -11.62 -19.14 -27.18
C TRP A 571 -11.58 -20.55 -26.57
N SER A 572 -10.81 -20.78 -25.48
CA SER A 572 -10.68 -22.11 -24.86
C SER A 572 -11.58 -22.34 -23.63
N ALA A 573 -12.09 -21.26 -23.01
CA ALA A 573 -12.79 -21.33 -21.75
C ALA A 573 -14.15 -22.04 -21.83
N ILE A 574 -14.52 -22.79 -20.77
CA ILE A 574 -15.89 -23.24 -20.51
C ILE A 574 -16.65 -22.11 -19.83
N VAL A 575 -17.50 -21.39 -20.56
CA VAL A 575 -18.13 -20.16 -20.09
C VAL A 575 -19.65 -20.30 -19.99
N ASP A 576 -20.20 -19.98 -18.80
CA ASP A 576 -21.59 -19.59 -18.62
C ASP A 576 -21.68 -18.06 -18.81
N THR A 577 -22.00 -17.65 -20.02
CA THR A 577 -22.03 -16.22 -20.42
C THR A 577 -23.07 -15.42 -19.63
N ASP A 578 -24.21 -16.01 -19.30
CA ASP A 578 -25.27 -15.33 -18.55
C ASP A 578 -24.84 -15.10 -17.10
N ARG A 579 -24.13 -16.04 -16.52
CA ARG A 579 -23.58 -15.92 -15.19
C ARG A 579 -22.47 -14.87 -15.13
N VAL A 580 -21.53 -14.92 -16.07
CA VAL A 580 -20.47 -13.91 -16.21
C VAL A 580 -21.07 -12.52 -16.34
N ALA A 581 -22.09 -12.34 -17.19
CA ALA A 581 -22.75 -11.06 -17.36
C ALA A 581 -23.44 -10.57 -16.07
N ARG A 582 -24.09 -11.46 -15.34
CA ARG A 582 -24.71 -11.11 -14.04
C ARG A 582 -23.67 -10.70 -12.98
N GLU A 583 -22.60 -11.44 -12.86
CA GLU A 583 -21.55 -11.14 -11.86
C GLU A 583 -20.72 -9.91 -12.22
N ALA A 584 -20.45 -9.69 -13.49
CA ALA A 584 -19.67 -8.53 -13.94
C ALA A 584 -20.49 -7.23 -14.01
N GLY A 585 -21.80 -7.30 -14.21
CA GLY A 585 -22.66 -6.14 -14.43
C GLY A 585 -22.19 -5.32 -15.63
N SER A 586 -22.03 -4.01 -15.45
CA SER A 586 -21.49 -3.10 -16.47
C SER A 586 -19.94 -3.04 -16.52
N ASN A 587 -19.25 -3.79 -15.69
CA ASN A 587 -17.79 -3.77 -15.62
C ASN A 587 -17.19 -4.69 -16.71
N SER A 588 -16.84 -4.12 -17.84
CA SER A 588 -16.27 -4.85 -19.00
C SER A 588 -14.91 -5.50 -18.71
N TYR A 589 -14.12 -4.89 -17.82
CA TYR A 589 -12.85 -5.47 -17.37
C TYR A 589 -13.10 -6.74 -16.57
N LEU A 590 -14.00 -6.71 -15.59
CA LEU A 590 -14.36 -7.89 -14.78
C LEU A 590 -14.96 -8.98 -15.66
N GLN A 591 -15.78 -8.62 -16.65
CA GLN A 591 -16.37 -9.58 -17.60
C GLN A 591 -15.30 -10.35 -18.37
N ARG A 592 -14.31 -9.65 -18.95
CA ARG A 592 -13.21 -10.29 -19.69
C ARG A 592 -12.38 -11.19 -18.76
N ARG A 593 -12.08 -10.71 -17.55
CA ARG A 593 -11.31 -11.49 -16.56
C ARG A 593 -12.05 -12.76 -16.13
N LEU A 594 -13.34 -12.69 -15.86
CA LEU A 594 -14.15 -13.84 -15.48
C LEU A 594 -14.25 -14.91 -16.59
N ILE A 595 -14.16 -14.53 -17.86
CA ILE A 595 -14.12 -15.48 -18.99
C ILE A 595 -12.84 -16.30 -18.93
N VAL A 596 -11.68 -15.65 -18.87
CA VAL A 596 -10.37 -16.35 -18.89
C VAL A 596 -10.05 -17.05 -17.57
N ALA A 597 -10.80 -16.75 -16.50
CA ALA A 597 -10.71 -17.41 -15.21
C ALA A 597 -11.35 -18.81 -15.19
N GLN A 598 -12.15 -19.16 -16.19
CA GLN A 598 -12.85 -20.45 -16.22
C GLN A 598 -11.90 -21.59 -16.67
N LYS A 599 -12.27 -22.84 -16.39
CA LYS A 599 -11.52 -24.04 -16.84
C LYS A 599 -11.49 -24.09 -18.38
N PRO A 600 -10.36 -24.45 -19.01
CA PRO A 600 -10.32 -24.68 -20.45
C PRO A 600 -11.09 -25.94 -20.81
N ARG A 601 -11.63 -25.99 -22.05
CA ARG A 601 -12.28 -27.19 -22.58
C ARG A 601 -11.34 -28.39 -22.66
N ASP A 602 -10.08 -28.13 -23.00
CA ASP A 602 -9.01 -29.13 -23.03
C ASP A 602 -7.80 -28.66 -22.23
N VAL A 603 -7.48 -29.36 -21.14
CA VAL A 603 -6.31 -29.05 -20.30
C VAL A 603 -4.99 -29.38 -21.00
N VAL A 604 -5.00 -30.24 -22.06
CA VAL A 604 -3.82 -30.56 -22.85
C VAL A 604 -3.33 -29.31 -23.61
N GLU A 605 -4.23 -28.48 -24.12
CA GLU A 605 -3.89 -27.20 -24.75
C GLU A 605 -3.21 -26.24 -23.77
N PHE A 606 -3.68 -26.18 -22.51
CA PHE A 606 -3.00 -25.44 -21.45
C PHE A 606 -1.58 -26.00 -21.24
N GLY A 607 -1.42 -27.33 -21.23
CA GLY A 607 -0.11 -27.97 -21.14
C GLY A 607 0.82 -27.59 -22.31
N GLN A 608 0.29 -27.46 -23.55
CA GLN A 608 1.08 -26.98 -24.70
C GLN A 608 1.56 -25.53 -24.51
N TYR A 609 0.71 -24.66 -23.99
CA TYR A 609 1.10 -23.29 -23.65
C TYR A 609 2.20 -23.26 -22.57
N VAL A 610 2.08 -24.06 -21.50
CA VAL A 610 3.14 -24.20 -20.47
C VAL A 610 4.45 -24.68 -21.09
N ARG A 611 4.39 -25.74 -21.94
CA ARG A 611 5.54 -26.24 -22.67
C ARG A 611 6.22 -25.17 -23.50
N ALA A 612 5.46 -24.44 -24.32
CA ALA A 612 5.98 -23.37 -25.18
C ALA A 612 6.61 -22.24 -24.34
N THR A 613 6.00 -21.90 -23.19
CA THR A 613 6.54 -20.90 -22.28
C THR A 613 7.90 -21.33 -21.71
N VAL A 614 8.00 -22.55 -21.22
CA VAL A 614 9.26 -23.07 -20.66
C VAL A 614 10.31 -23.20 -21.77
N GLU A 615 9.97 -23.70 -22.95
CA GLU A 615 10.87 -23.77 -24.12
C GLU A 615 11.42 -22.40 -24.50
N HIS A 616 10.58 -21.35 -24.44
CA HIS A 616 10.99 -19.98 -24.77
C HIS A 616 11.94 -19.38 -23.72
N TYR A 617 11.67 -19.63 -22.41
CA TYR A 617 12.37 -18.94 -21.32
C TYR A 617 13.44 -19.78 -20.58
N HIS A 618 13.57 -21.10 -20.79
CA HIS A 618 14.40 -22.01 -19.97
C HIS A 618 15.85 -21.57 -19.76
N LYS A 619 16.41 -20.75 -20.65
CA LYS A 619 17.79 -20.24 -20.54
C LYS A 619 17.90 -19.05 -19.56
N SER A 620 16.82 -18.31 -19.35
CA SER A 620 16.81 -17.05 -18.60
C SER A 620 15.88 -17.06 -17.38
N VAL A 621 14.84 -17.90 -17.39
CA VAL A 621 13.88 -18.03 -16.30
C VAL A 621 13.87 -19.47 -15.82
N LYS A 622 14.01 -19.66 -14.52
CA LYS A 622 14.06 -20.99 -13.90
C LYS A 622 12.84 -21.31 -13.03
N VAL A 623 11.89 -20.39 -12.95
CA VAL A 623 10.74 -20.51 -12.06
C VAL A 623 9.47 -20.03 -12.76
N ILE A 624 8.44 -20.87 -12.73
CA ILE A 624 7.09 -20.53 -13.18
C ILE A 624 6.08 -20.75 -12.05
N GLU A 625 5.02 -19.98 -12.02
CA GLU A 625 3.91 -20.13 -11.06
C GLU A 625 2.61 -20.38 -11.81
N ILE A 626 1.84 -21.36 -11.32
CA ILE A 626 0.63 -21.85 -12.02
C ILE A 626 -0.62 -21.32 -11.32
N LEU A 627 -1.31 -20.42 -11.99
CA LEU A 627 -2.54 -19.72 -11.65
C LEU A 627 -2.40 -18.76 -10.44
N ASN A 628 -3.13 -17.68 -10.52
CA ASN A 628 -3.25 -16.74 -9.39
C ASN A 628 -4.48 -17.07 -8.57
N GLU A 629 -4.29 -17.29 -7.27
CA GLU A 629 -5.36 -17.42 -6.26
C GLU A 629 -6.54 -18.31 -6.71
N PRO A 630 -6.28 -19.55 -7.14
CA PRO A 630 -7.34 -20.39 -7.64
C PRO A 630 -8.38 -20.72 -6.57
N LEU A 631 -9.65 -20.83 -6.98
CA LEU A 631 -10.83 -21.26 -6.24
C LEU A 631 -11.44 -20.21 -5.30
N PHE A 632 -10.66 -19.53 -4.46
CA PHE A 632 -11.21 -18.66 -3.42
C PHE A 632 -11.39 -17.20 -3.86
N THR A 633 -10.82 -16.84 -5.02
CA THR A 633 -11.01 -15.52 -5.65
C THR A 633 -11.65 -15.63 -7.02
N SER A 634 -11.85 -14.50 -7.68
CA SER A 634 -12.36 -14.44 -9.06
C SER A 634 -11.26 -14.49 -10.14
N TYR A 635 -10.00 -14.79 -9.76
CA TYR A 635 -8.88 -14.80 -10.73
C TYR A 635 -8.76 -16.10 -11.50
N ALA A 636 -8.82 -17.23 -10.85
CA ALA A 636 -8.71 -18.53 -11.53
C ALA A 636 -9.63 -19.56 -10.90
N LEU A 637 -10.37 -20.29 -11.73
CA LEU A 637 -11.31 -21.35 -11.34
C LEU A 637 -12.23 -20.94 -10.18
N PRO A 638 -12.97 -19.81 -10.24
CA PRO A 638 -13.72 -19.35 -9.10
C PRO A 638 -14.71 -20.41 -8.57
N ASN A 639 -14.63 -20.75 -7.28
CA ASN A 639 -15.56 -21.70 -6.67
C ASN A 639 -17.02 -21.25 -6.79
N SER A 640 -17.25 -19.93 -6.84
CA SER A 640 -18.57 -19.36 -7.11
C SER A 640 -19.16 -19.84 -8.45
N PHE A 641 -18.36 -20.30 -9.40
CA PHE A 641 -18.79 -20.90 -10.66
C PHE A 641 -18.86 -22.44 -10.60
N GLY A 642 -18.58 -23.06 -9.46
CA GLY A 642 -18.70 -24.50 -9.24
C GLY A 642 -17.38 -25.25 -9.37
N TRP A 643 -16.25 -24.56 -9.65
CA TRP A 643 -14.95 -25.19 -9.72
C TRP A 643 -14.45 -25.60 -8.33
N ASN A 644 -13.64 -26.64 -8.27
CA ASN A 644 -13.17 -27.26 -7.03
C ASN A 644 -11.69 -27.68 -7.10
N ILE A 645 -11.16 -28.26 -6.02
CA ILE A 645 -9.76 -28.69 -5.93
C ILE A 645 -9.37 -29.67 -7.06
N SER A 646 -10.23 -30.62 -7.41
CA SER A 646 -9.91 -31.59 -8.46
C SER A 646 -9.70 -30.90 -9.81
N ASP A 647 -10.51 -29.89 -10.14
CA ASP A 647 -10.35 -29.10 -11.35
C ASP A 647 -9.01 -28.35 -11.40
N TYR A 648 -8.58 -27.80 -10.27
CA TYR A 648 -7.27 -27.17 -10.17
C TYR A 648 -6.14 -28.17 -10.27
N LEU A 649 -6.25 -29.33 -9.61
CA LEU A 649 -5.21 -30.38 -9.66
C LEU A 649 -5.01 -30.94 -11.07
N ASP A 650 -6.07 -31.08 -11.88
CA ASP A 650 -5.96 -31.46 -13.28
C ASP A 650 -5.05 -30.51 -14.08
N ILE A 651 -5.26 -29.19 -13.88
CA ILE A 651 -4.48 -28.15 -14.54
C ILE A 651 -3.04 -28.13 -14.02
N LEU A 652 -2.85 -28.16 -12.69
CA LEU A 652 -1.54 -28.10 -12.06
C LEU A 652 -0.67 -29.32 -12.46
N LYS A 653 -1.25 -30.52 -12.46
CA LYS A 653 -0.60 -31.73 -12.90
C LYS A 653 -0.13 -31.62 -14.35
N THR A 654 -1.03 -31.20 -15.23
CA THR A 654 -0.72 -31.05 -16.66
C THR A 654 0.38 -30.01 -16.87
N ALA A 655 0.34 -28.89 -16.14
CA ALA A 655 1.39 -27.88 -16.18
C ALA A 655 2.74 -28.40 -15.69
N TYR A 656 2.75 -29.11 -14.56
CA TYR A 656 3.96 -29.70 -13.98
C TYR A 656 4.62 -30.68 -14.94
N GLU A 657 3.86 -31.66 -15.46
CA GLU A 657 4.35 -32.65 -16.40
C GLU A 657 4.88 -31.99 -17.69
N SER A 658 4.17 -30.96 -18.19
CA SER A 658 4.57 -30.20 -19.38
C SER A 658 5.87 -29.41 -19.19
N ALA A 659 6.02 -28.74 -18.05
CA ALA A 659 7.23 -27.98 -17.71
C ALA A 659 8.44 -28.91 -17.53
N LYS A 660 8.28 -29.99 -16.75
CA LYS A 660 9.35 -30.98 -16.47
C LYS A 660 9.80 -31.79 -17.70
N ALA A 661 8.92 -31.95 -18.66
CA ALA A 661 9.27 -32.60 -19.94
C ALA A 661 10.22 -31.73 -20.80
N VAL A 662 10.22 -30.39 -20.61
CA VAL A 662 11.10 -29.44 -21.31
C VAL A 662 12.38 -29.21 -20.52
N ASP A 663 12.22 -28.77 -19.27
CA ASP A 663 13.33 -28.47 -18.36
C ASP A 663 13.08 -29.11 -16.98
N PRO A 664 13.72 -30.24 -16.66
CA PRO A 664 13.59 -30.90 -15.37
C PRO A 664 13.99 -30.00 -14.18
N GLU A 665 14.87 -29.02 -14.41
CA GLU A 665 15.35 -28.09 -13.39
C GLU A 665 14.41 -26.87 -13.19
N CYS A 666 13.43 -26.67 -14.08
CA CYS A 666 12.45 -25.60 -13.93
C CYS A 666 11.62 -25.80 -12.66
N LEU A 667 11.66 -24.86 -11.74
CA LEU A 667 10.85 -24.88 -10.53
C LEU A 667 9.40 -24.51 -10.86
N VAL A 668 8.48 -25.41 -10.55
CA VAL A 668 7.05 -25.17 -10.69
C VAL A 668 6.45 -24.82 -9.33
N ILE A 669 5.96 -23.61 -9.21
CA ILE A 669 5.24 -23.14 -8.02
C ILE A 669 3.76 -23.46 -8.21
N GLY A 670 3.17 -24.11 -7.23
CA GLY A 670 1.74 -24.43 -7.18
C GLY A 670 1.20 -24.30 -5.76
N GLY A 671 -0.09 -24.20 -5.64
CA GLY A 671 -0.81 -24.02 -4.38
C GLY A 671 -2.06 -23.21 -4.59
N ILE A 672 -2.78 -22.96 -3.52
CA ILE A 672 -4.01 -22.16 -3.60
C ILE A 672 -3.70 -20.66 -3.48
N ALA A 673 -2.48 -20.30 -3.08
CA ALA A 673 -2.08 -18.92 -2.84
C ALA A 673 -3.04 -18.20 -1.85
N ALA A 674 -3.43 -18.90 -0.81
CA ALA A 674 -4.26 -18.41 0.30
C ALA A 674 -3.44 -18.39 1.59
N PRO A 675 -3.93 -17.78 2.70
CA PRO A 675 -3.24 -17.83 4.00
C PRO A 675 -3.04 -19.28 4.50
N PRO A 676 -1.98 -19.56 5.27
CA PRO A 676 -1.62 -20.93 5.68
C PRO A 676 -2.71 -21.65 6.51
N GLU A 677 -3.56 -20.89 7.22
CA GLU A 677 -4.71 -21.41 7.97
C GLU A 677 -5.95 -21.66 7.12
N SER A 678 -5.90 -21.35 5.83
CA SER A 678 -7.03 -21.50 4.92
C SER A 678 -7.39 -22.98 4.72
N ASN A 679 -8.69 -23.29 4.78
CA ASN A 679 -9.19 -24.60 4.44
C ASN A 679 -8.89 -25.01 2.98
N TRP A 680 -8.72 -24.07 2.06
CA TRP A 680 -8.28 -24.34 0.70
C TRP A 680 -6.84 -24.88 0.64
N VAL A 681 -5.93 -24.34 1.46
CA VAL A 681 -4.55 -24.85 1.58
C VAL A 681 -4.57 -26.25 2.17
N ARG A 682 -5.37 -26.50 3.20
CA ARG A 682 -5.57 -27.84 3.77
C ARG A 682 -6.02 -28.84 2.70
N GLN A 683 -7.11 -28.55 1.98
CA GLN A 683 -7.65 -29.42 0.93
C GLN A 683 -6.63 -29.69 -0.17
N PHE A 684 -5.87 -28.70 -0.59
CA PHE A 684 -4.79 -28.85 -1.56
C PHE A 684 -3.75 -29.89 -1.11
N ILE A 685 -3.28 -29.79 0.13
CA ILE A 685 -2.31 -30.71 0.71
C ILE A 685 -2.93 -32.11 0.87
N GLU A 686 -4.14 -32.20 1.40
CA GLU A 686 -4.83 -33.46 1.66
C GLU A 686 -5.18 -34.25 0.40
N GLN A 687 -5.50 -33.57 -0.70
CA GLN A 687 -5.83 -34.20 -1.98
C GLN A 687 -4.62 -34.42 -2.89
N GLY A 688 -3.38 -34.24 -2.37
CA GLY A 688 -2.16 -34.63 -3.06
C GLY A 688 -1.58 -33.58 -4.00
N GLY A 689 -1.95 -32.31 -3.85
CA GLY A 689 -1.45 -31.21 -4.69
C GLY A 689 0.07 -31.03 -4.64
N LEU A 690 0.72 -31.38 -3.52
CA LEU A 690 2.18 -31.29 -3.36
C LEU A 690 2.97 -32.21 -4.30
N GLN A 691 2.33 -33.20 -4.92
CA GLN A 691 2.98 -34.07 -5.93
C GLN A 691 3.31 -33.28 -7.22
N TRP A 692 2.55 -32.22 -7.50
CA TRP A 692 2.56 -31.49 -8.74
C TRP A 692 3.15 -30.09 -8.62
N CYS A 693 3.98 -29.85 -7.60
CA CYS A 693 4.76 -28.62 -7.46
C CYS A 693 6.10 -28.89 -6.76
N ASP A 694 7.10 -28.08 -7.06
CA ASP A 694 8.39 -28.08 -6.38
C ASP A 694 8.37 -27.14 -5.16
N VAL A 695 7.55 -26.09 -5.22
CA VAL A 695 7.37 -25.06 -4.23
C VAL A 695 5.88 -24.82 -4.02
N MET A 696 5.45 -24.71 -2.76
CA MET A 696 4.09 -24.33 -2.41
C MET A 696 4.02 -22.82 -2.20
N ASN A 697 3.05 -22.17 -2.85
CA ASN A 697 2.82 -20.74 -2.65
C ASN A 697 1.75 -20.44 -1.60
N LEU A 698 1.91 -19.29 -0.94
CA LEU A 698 0.93 -18.70 -0.02
C LEU A 698 0.81 -17.21 -0.28
N HIS A 699 -0.36 -16.63 -0.03
CA HIS A 699 -0.60 -15.20 0.00
C HIS A 699 -1.00 -14.73 1.39
N LEU A 700 -0.43 -13.62 1.84
CA LEU A 700 -0.67 -13.05 3.14
C LEU A 700 -1.09 -11.59 2.98
N TYR A 701 -2.31 -11.29 3.42
CA TYR A 701 -2.76 -9.92 3.59
C TYR A 701 -3.05 -9.71 5.07
N PRO A 702 -1.99 -9.62 5.88
CA PRO A 702 -2.14 -9.60 7.31
C PRO A 702 -2.90 -8.35 7.72
N HIS A 703 -4.06 -8.58 8.30
CA HIS A 703 -4.78 -7.53 8.98
C HIS A 703 -3.94 -7.06 10.16
N ARG A 704 -4.36 -6.05 10.89
CA ARG A 704 -3.54 -5.32 11.88
C ARG A 704 -3.02 -6.11 13.09
N GLY A 705 -3.21 -7.44 13.08
CA GLY A 705 -2.70 -8.33 14.12
C GLY A 705 -1.17 -8.40 14.17
N SER A 706 -0.66 -8.88 15.31
CA SER A 706 0.78 -9.05 15.49
C SER A 706 1.34 -10.12 14.54
N PRO A 707 2.49 -9.87 13.89
CA PRO A 707 3.13 -10.82 12.99
C PRO A 707 3.40 -12.20 13.57
N ASP A 708 3.66 -12.29 14.88
CA ASP A 708 3.89 -13.55 15.59
C ASP A 708 2.65 -14.47 15.67
N ALA A 709 1.47 -13.95 15.35
CA ALA A 709 0.27 -14.77 15.17
C ALA A 709 0.42 -15.84 14.08
N TYR A 710 1.17 -15.55 13.04
CA TYR A 710 1.33 -16.44 11.89
C TYR A 710 2.28 -17.63 12.15
N GLU A 711 3.08 -17.59 13.23
CA GLU A 711 4.02 -18.68 13.55
C GLU A 711 3.30 -20.03 13.70
N SER A 712 2.18 -20.05 14.41
CA SER A 712 1.39 -21.26 14.62
C SER A 712 0.67 -21.72 13.35
N SER A 713 0.20 -20.80 12.52
CA SER A 713 -0.44 -21.11 11.23
C SER A 713 0.56 -21.79 10.28
N PHE A 714 1.77 -21.28 10.18
CA PHE A 714 2.84 -21.91 9.38
C PHE A 714 3.23 -23.29 9.95
N ALA A 715 3.35 -23.39 11.27
CA ALA A 715 3.66 -24.68 11.92
C ALA A 715 2.57 -25.73 11.67
N ALA A 716 1.29 -25.34 11.67
CA ALA A 716 0.19 -26.23 11.33
C ALA A 716 0.25 -26.68 9.86
N CYS A 717 0.56 -25.77 8.94
CA CYS A 717 0.75 -26.09 7.54
C CYS A 717 1.90 -27.09 7.32
N HIS A 718 3.04 -26.91 8.00
CA HIS A 718 4.16 -27.87 7.96
C HIS A 718 3.78 -29.25 8.49
N ARG A 719 3.08 -29.34 9.63
CA ARG A 719 2.59 -30.63 10.15
C ARG A 719 1.68 -31.37 9.16
N LEU A 720 0.83 -30.63 8.40
CA LEU A 720 0.00 -31.23 7.35
C LEU A 720 0.84 -31.80 6.21
N MET A 721 1.88 -31.09 5.75
CA MET A 721 2.82 -31.58 4.75
C MET A 721 3.59 -32.82 5.22
N GLU A 722 4.10 -32.78 6.45
CA GLU A 722 4.82 -33.91 7.09
C GLU A 722 3.93 -35.16 7.21
N ALA A 723 2.68 -34.98 7.64
CA ALA A 723 1.69 -36.06 7.74
C ALA A 723 1.41 -36.74 6.40
N ARG A 724 1.63 -36.05 5.29
CA ARG A 724 1.54 -36.60 3.91
C ARG A 724 2.88 -37.10 3.37
N GLY A 725 3.97 -36.99 4.14
CA GLY A 725 5.30 -37.39 3.71
C GLY A 725 5.90 -36.53 2.57
N GLN A 726 5.39 -35.34 2.35
CA GLN A 726 5.78 -34.47 1.24
C GLN A 726 5.92 -33.01 1.74
N VAL A 727 7.09 -32.70 2.28
CA VAL A 727 7.42 -31.32 2.64
C VAL A 727 7.95 -30.57 1.42
N ARG A 728 7.36 -29.42 1.09
CA ARG A 728 7.81 -28.52 0.03
C ARG A 728 8.30 -27.19 0.61
N PRO A 729 9.31 -26.55 0.01
CA PRO A 729 9.63 -25.17 0.31
C PRO A 729 8.39 -24.28 0.13
N ILE A 730 8.25 -23.25 0.96
CA ILE A 730 7.17 -22.27 0.88
C ILE A 730 7.72 -20.97 0.31
N TRP A 731 7.03 -20.41 -0.69
CA TRP A 731 7.20 -19.03 -1.11
C TRP A 731 5.93 -18.24 -0.80
N VAL A 732 6.09 -17.05 -0.24
CA VAL A 732 4.97 -16.10 -0.07
C VAL A 732 4.99 -15.20 -1.29
N THR A 733 4.16 -15.54 -2.29
CA THR A 733 4.18 -14.87 -3.60
C THR A 733 3.34 -13.60 -3.65
N GLU A 734 2.59 -13.31 -2.57
CA GLU A 734 2.05 -11.98 -2.28
C GLU A 734 1.98 -11.74 -0.77
N ILE A 735 2.43 -10.56 -0.34
CA ILE A 735 2.20 -10.06 1.01
C ILE A 735 1.92 -8.57 0.98
N GLY A 736 0.86 -8.14 1.68
CA GLY A 736 0.56 -6.74 1.92
C GLY A 736 1.11 -6.27 3.28
N CYS A 737 1.85 -5.18 3.30
CA CYS A 737 2.28 -4.51 4.53
C CYS A 737 2.05 -3.01 4.37
N TYR A 738 0.78 -2.63 4.28
CA TYR A 738 0.36 -1.27 3.96
C TYR A 738 0.32 -0.38 5.21
N ALA A 739 0.54 0.90 5.00
CA ALA A 739 0.37 1.92 6.02
C ALA A 739 -0.50 3.06 5.50
N ASP A 740 -1.21 3.73 6.42
CA ASP A 740 -1.83 5.01 6.09
C ASP A 740 -0.74 6.02 5.67
N ASP A 741 -1.10 6.97 4.81
CA ASP A 741 -0.18 8.03 4.40
C ASP A 741 0.22 8.87 5.63
N ASP A 742 1.51 9.18 5.73
CA ASP A 742 2.06 9.90 6.86
C ASP A 742 3.07 10.98 6.40
N PRO A 743 2.69 12.23 6.31
CA PRO A 743 1.34 12.81 6.49
C PRO A 743 0.38 12.43 5.35
N PRO A 744 -0.94 12.55 5.55
CA PRO A 744 -1.91 12.23 4.51
C PRO A 744 -1.79 13.18 3.32
N THR A 745 -1.89 12.60 2.12
CA THR A 745 -1.80 13.36 0.85
C THR A 745 -3.13 14.01 0.46
N LEU A 746 -4.24 13.51 0.99
CA LEU A 746 -5.59 14.02 0.67
C LEU A 746 -6.19 14.81 1.83
N PRO A 747 -6.70 16.04 1.57
CA PRO A 747 -7.38 16.84 2.58
C PRO A 747 -8.83 16.39 2.86
N PHE A 748 -9.35 15.44 2.05
CA PHE A 748 -10.70 14.88 2.16
C PHE A 748 -10.63 13.35 2.24
N SER A 749 -11.73 12.72 2.71
CA SER A 749 -11.82 11.27 2.77
C SER A 749 -12.21 10.70 1.42
N VAL A 750 -11.38 9.85 0.85
CA VAL A 750 -11.73 9.00 -0.28
C VAL A 750 -12.11 7.63 0.26
N GLY A 751 -13.28 7.18 -0.10
CA GLY A 751 -13.78 5.88 0.32
C GLY A 751 -13.22 4.75 -0.53
N ASP A 752 -11.92 4.47 -0.47
CA ASP A 752 -11.43 3.18 -0.95
C ASP A 752 -11.38 2.19 0.22
N GLU A 753 -12.42 1.38 0.30
CA GLU A 753 -12.66 0.45 1.40
C GLU A 753 -11.77 -0.79 1.33
N ALA A 754 -11.30 -1.15 0.13
CA ALA A 754 -10.54 -2.38 -0.05
C ALA A 754 -9.14 -2.31 0.59
N MET A 755 -8.48 -1.15 0.51
CA MET A 755 -7.14 -0.94 1.06
C MET A 755 -7.15 -0.64 2.55
N ASN A 756 -8.23 -0.05 3.07
CA ASN A 756 -8.34 0.31 4.49
C ASN A 756 -8.32 -0.92 5.43
N ARG A 757 -8.57 -2.11 4.92
CA ARG A 757 -8.66 -3.34 5.73
C ARG A 757 -7.31 -3.80 6.30
N SER A 758 -6.23 -3.50 5.62
CA SER A 758 -4.87 -3.97 5.96
C SER A 758 -3.91 -2.85 6.34
N LEU A 759 -4.40 -1.61 6.47
CA LEU A 759 -3.54 -0.47 6.78
C LEU A 759 -3.02 -0.52 8.22
N ARG A 760 -1.71 -0.40 8.37
CA ARG A 760 -1.09 -0.07 9.65
C ARG A 760 -1.38 1.39 10.00
N PRO A 761 -1.46 1.75 11.30
CA PRO A 761 -1.80 3.11 11.71
C PRO A 761 -0.75 4.16 11.35
N SER A 762 0.45 3.75 10.97
CA SER A 762 1.53 4.64 10.52
C SER A 762 2.58 3.86 9.72
N GLU A 763 3.37 4.56 8.92
CA GLU A 763 4.53 3.98 8.24
C GLU A 763 5.58 3.44 9.22
N TYR A 764 5.73 4.07 10.39
CA TYR A 764 6.60 3.58 11.45
C TYR A 764 6.15 2.20 11.92
N ARG A 765 4.84 2.02 12.16
CA ARG A 765 4.30 0.71 12.54
C ARG A 765 4.46 -0.32 11.42
N ALA A 766 4.26 0.06 10.18
CA ALA A 766 4.45 -0.84 9.04
C ALA A 766 5.91 -1.26 8.87
N ALA A 767 6.88 -0.37 9.10
CA ALA A 767 8.31 -0.71 9.07
C ALA A 767 8.68 -1.73 10.18
N ILE A 768 8.14 -1.57 11.38
CA ILE A 768 8.27 -2.53 12.49
C ILE A 768 7.71 -3.90 12.07
N ASP A 769 6.48 -3.93 11.58
CA ASP A 769 5.79 -5.16 11.24
C ASP A 769 6.44 -5.87 10.05
N LEU A 770 6.97 -5.14 9.07
CA LEU A 770 7.72 -5.70 7.95
C LEU A 770 8.92 -6.53 8.42
N VAL A 771 9.70 -6.02 9.38
CA VAL A 771 10.84 -6.75 9.96
C VAL A 771 10.36 -7.97 10.75
N LYS A 772 9.30 -7.84 11.55
CA LYS A 772 8.73 -8.95 12.30
C LYS A 772 8.18 -10.05 11.40
N PHE A 773 7.43 -9.70 10.35
CA PHE A 773 6.92 -10.67 9.37
C PHE A 773 8.05 -11.43 8.70
N ALA A 774 9.12 -10.75 8.31
CA ALA A 774 10.28 -11.40 7.72
C ALA A 774 10.91 -12.41 8.71
N ALA A 775 11.08 -12.06 9.98
CA ALA A 775 11.62 -12.96 11.00
C ALA A 775 10.73 -14.19 11.21
N VAL A 776 9.40 -14.01 11.28
CA VAL A 776 8.44 -15.11 11.44
C VAL A 776 8.42 -16.01 10.21
N MET A 777 8.36 -15.44 9.01
CA MET A 777 8.37 -16.20 7.76
C MET A 777 9.68 -16.97 7.56
N GLY A 778 10.82 -16.33 7.80
CA GLY A 778 12.13 -16.99 7.74
C GLY A 778 12.25 -18.14 8.73
N ALA A 779 11.75 -17.97 9.96
CA ALA A 779 11.70 -19.03 10.96
C ALA A 779 10.76 -20.18 10.57
N ALA A 780 9.71 -19.89 9.82
CA ALA A 780 8.82 -20.88 9.23
C ALA A 780 9.37 -21.53 7.97
N GLY A 781 10.61 -21.26 7.57
CA GLY A 781 11.24 -21.87 6.39
C GLY A 781 10.77 -21.28 5.04
N VAL A 782 10.09 -20.15 5.02
CA VAL A 782 9.77 -19.43 3.78
C VAL A 782 11.07 -19.02 3.08
N LYS A 783 11.15 -19.26 1.78
CA LYS A 783 12.36 -19.01 0.99
C LYS A 783 12.35 -17.72 0.22
N LYS A 784 11.20 -17.28 -0.24
CA LYS A 784 11.03 -16.01 -0.96
C LYS A 784 9.75 -15.30 -0.51
N VAL A 785 9.79 -13.98 -0.53
CA VAL A 785 8.68 -13.10 -0.13
C VAL A 785 8.51 -12.01 -1.18
N PHE A 786 7.31 -11.89 -1.73
CA PHE A 786 6.96 -10.90 -2.74
C PHE A 786 5.95 -9.89 -2.18
N TYR A 787 6.35 -8.64 -2.13
CA TYR A 787 5.48 -7.57 -1.67
C TYR A 787 4.48 -7.16 -2.75
N HIS A 788 3.21 -7.08 -2.38
CA HIS A 788 2.14 -6.67 -3.29
C HIS A 788 2.08 -5.14 -3.43
N ALA A 789 1.53 -4.70 -4.59
CA ALA A 789 1.42 -3.31 -5.03
C ALA A 789 2.78 -2.62 -5.24
N GLY A 790 3.52 -3.13 -6.22
CA GLY A 790 4.84 -2.63 -6.62
C GLY A 790 4.85 -1.37 -7.47
N THR A 791 3.92 -0.44 -7.27
CA THR A 791 3.92 0.86 -7.94
C THR A 791 4.44 1.94 -6.99
N CYS A 792 4.68 3.14 -7.48
CA CYS A 792 4.88 4.30 -6.63
C CYS A 792 3.56 5.03 -6.40
N GLY A 793 3.52 5.91 -5.40
CA GLY A 793 2.41 6.80 -5.15
C GLY A 793 2.10 7.70 -6.35
N ALA A 794 0.86 8.08 -6.49
CA ALA A 794 0.37 9.00 -7.48
C ALA A 794 0.42 10.44 -6.99
N LEU A 795 0.67 11.39 -7.90
CA LEU A 795 0.60 12.80 -7.56
C LEU A 795 -0.81 13.14 -7.06
N ASN A 796 -0.89 13.71 -5.85
CA ASN A 796 -2.14 14.15 -5.23
C ASN A 796 -3.20 13.04 -5.02
N GLU A 797 -2.80 11.79 -4.98
CA GLU A 797 -3.68 10.65 -4.74
C GLU A 797 -3.33 9.98 -3.39
N ASN A 798 -4.22 9.12 -2.91
CA ASN A 798 -3.93 8.28 -1.74
C ASN A 798 -2.89 7.21 -2.12
N THR A 799 -1.77 7.19 -1.41
CA THR A 799 -0.66 6.28 -1.66
C THR A 799 -0.56 5.13 -0.66
N ALA A 800 -1.52 5.00 0.24
CA ALA A 800 -1.52 3.99 1.32
C ALA A 800 -1.35 2.54 0.84
N GLY A 801 -1.76 2.23 -0.40
CA GLY A 801 -1.57 0.93 -1.03
C GLY A 801 -0.14 0.64 -1.52
N ASN A 802 0.78 1.59 -1.43
CA ASN A 802 2.18 1.41 -1.83
C ASN A 802 3.03 1.14 -0.58
N ILE A 803 3.95 0.19 -0.66
CA ILE A 803 4.76 -0.19 0.50
C ILE A 803 6.03 0.66 0.59
N PHE A 804 6.72 0.88 -0.52
CA PHE A 804 8.08 1.44 -0.51
C PHE A 804 8.20 2.87 -1.02
N PHE A 805 7.32 3.29 -1.94
CA PHE A 805 7.48 4.55 -2.65
C PHE A 805 6.24 5.42 -2.64
N GLU A 806 6.46 6.69 -2.35
CA GLU A 806 5.55 7.79 -2.65
C GLU A 806 5.73 8.23 -4.12
N TYR A 807 4.96 9.25 -4.53
CA TYR A 807 5.12 9.87 -5.84
C TYR A 807 6.59 10.26 -6.11
N GLY A 808 7.04 10.01 -7.35
CA GLY A 808 8.41 10.32 -7.75
C GLY A 808 9.48 9.34 -7.23
N GLY A 809 9.09 8.24 -6.60
CA GLY A 809 9.99 7.28 -5.99
C GLY A 809 10.55 7.74 -4.64
N GLU A 810 9.97 8.77 -4.02
CA GLU A 810 10.37 9.18 -2.68
C GLU A 810 10.13 8.04 -1.69
N PRO A 811 11.04 7.79 -0.73
CA PRO A 811 10.96 6.60 0.11
C PRO A 811 9.86 6.72 1.16
N ARG A 812 9.20 5.60 1.45
CA ARG A 812 8.48 5.38 2.69
C ARG A 812 9.42 4.82 3.77
N LYS A 813 9.03 4.88 5.05
CA LYS A 813 9.88 4.37 6.15
C LYS A 813 10.24 2.89 5.95
N MET A 814 9.33 2.10 5.34
CA MET A 814 9.53 0.69 5.03
C MET A 814 10.67 0.45 4.02
N TYR A 815 10.95 1.39 3.12
CA TYR A 815 12.04 1.26 2.14
C TYR A 815 13.41 1.15 2.81
N ALA A 816 13.70 2.02 3.77
CA ALA A 816 14.95 1.98 4.51
C ALA A 816 15.06 0.73 5.39
N ALA A 817 13.97 0.35 6.06
CA ALA A 817 13.92 -0.89 6.85
C ALA A 817 14.14 -2.14 5.98
N GLN A 818 13.60 -2.16 4.75
CA GLN A 818 13.79 -3.25 3.79
C GLN A 818 15.26 -3.37 3.34
N ALA A 819 15.94 -2.27 3.09
CA ALA A 819 17.35 -2.28 2.72
C ALA A 819 18.21 -2.95 3.81
N VAL A 820 17.98 -2.59 5.08
CA VAL A 820 18.65 -3.20 6.24
C VAL A 820 18.32 -4.68 6.37
N LEU A 821 17.04 -5.04 6.25
CA LEU A 821 16.57 -6.41 6.32
C LEU A 821 17.22 -7.29 5.23
N SER A 822 17.28 -6.78 4.00
CA SER A 822 17.92 -7.46 2.88
C SER A 822 19.42 -7.63 3.07
N ASP A 823 20.12 -6.63 3.62
CA ASP A 823 21.55 -6.75 3.91
C ASP A 823 21.82 -7.76 5.04
N PHE A 824 21.01 -7.75 6.09
CA PHE A 824 21.30 -8.58 7.26
C PHE A 824 20.90 -10.06 7.05
N LEU A 825 19.74 -10.33 6.44
CA LEU A 825 19.24 -11.67 6.25
C LEU A 825 19.59 -12.28 4.88
N GLY A 826 19.72 -11.48 3.82
CA GLY A 826 20.17 -11.93 2.49
C GLY A 826 19.24 -12.95 1.80
N ALA A 827 19.83 -13.77 0.92
CA ALA A 827 19.14 -14.85 0.21
C ALA A 827 19.00 -16.11 1.08
N ASP A 828 20.04 -16.39 1.89
CA ASP A 828 20.20 -17.62 2.64
C ASP A 828 19.96 -17.37 4.14
N TRP A 829 18.78 -16.86 4.48
CA TRP A 829 18.37 -16.68 5.87
C TRP A 829 18.07 -18.03 6.54
N ASN A 830 19.11 -18.70 6.95
CA ASN A 830 18.99 -20.01 7.59
C ASN A 830 18.59 -19.84 9.05
N PHE A 831 17.36 -20.19 9.39
CA PHE A 831 16.88 -20.18 10.77
C PHE A 831 17.56 -21.28 11.58
N VAL A 832 18.20 -20.92 12.70
CA VAL A 832 18.94 -21.84 13.57
C VAL A 832 18.27 -22.03 14.94
N GLY A 833 17.18 -21.35 15.22
CA GLY A 833 16.40 -21.55 16.43
C GLY A 833 15.90 -20.25 17.07
N LYS A 834 15.08 -20.42 18.10
CA LYS A 834 14.62 -19.31 18.96
C LYS A 834 15.78 -18.82 19.84
N TRP A 835 15.73 -17.55 20.21
CA TRP A 835 16.63 -16.93 21.17
C TRP A 835 15.86 -16.39 22.37
N GLY A 836 16.37 -16.65 23.58
CA GLY A 836 15.68 -16.31 24.83
C GLY A 836 14.65 -17.37 25.24
N GLN A 837 14.38 -17.44 26.54
CA GLN A 837 13.40 -18.36 27.14
C GLN A 837 12.20 -17.60 27.72
N ASP A 838 12.19 -16.28 27.62
CA ASP A 838 11.12 -15.44 28.15
C ASP A 838 9.95 -15.40 27.19
N GLN A 839 8.75 -15.64 27.67
CA GLN A 839 7.53 -15.63 26.88
C GLN A 839 7.16 -14.24 26.35
N MET A 840 7.63 -13.16 26.97
CA MET A 840 7.39 -11.78 26.56
C MET A 840 8.36 -11.34 25.48
N LEU A 841 9.56 -11.94 25.44
CA LEU A 841 10.61 -11.65 24.48
C LEU A 841 10.54 -12.63 23.30
N GLN A 842 10.34 -12.10 22.11
CA GLN A 842 10.42 -12.85 20.86
C GLN A 842 11.81 -12.72 20.29
N GLY A 843 12.47 -13.83 20.02
CA GLY A 843 13.81 -13.85 19.45
C GLY A 843 13.96 -14.91 18.36
N PHE A 844 14.44 -14.53 17.20
CA PHE A 844 14.63 -15.41 16.05
C PHE A 844 16.08 -15.32 15.57
N ARG A 845 16.78 -16.45 15.60
CA ARG A 845 18.20 -16.55 15.29
C ARG A 845 18.42 -17.14 13.91
N PHE A 846 19.16 -16.42 13.11
CA PHE A 846 19.51 -16.79 11.74
C PHE A 846 21.02 -16.82 11.53
N GLN A 847 21.46 -17.63 10.56
CA GLN A 847 22.79 -17.55 9.97
C GLN A 847 22.66 -17.06 8.54
N SER A 848 23.37 -15.99 8.20
CA SER A 848 23.40 -15.40 6.89
C SER A 848 24.74 -14.71 6.65
N LYS A 849 25.35 -14.89 5.47
CA LYS A 849 26.57 -14.17 5.01
C LYS A 849 27.74 -14.23 6.02
N GLY A 850 27.98 -15.37 6.65
CA GLY A 850 29.02 -15.50 7.69
C GLY A 850 28.75 -14.70 8.98
N ARG A 851 27.52 -14.27 9.16
CA ARG A 851 27.02 -13.59 10.37
C ARG A 851 25.96 -14.43 11.06
N GLU A 852 25.89 -14.29 12.36
CA GLU A 852 24.70 -14.68 13.14
C GLU A 852 23.89 -13.43 13.41
N VAL A 853 22.62 -13.47 13.04
CA VAL A 853 21.67 -12.37 13.15
C VAL A 853 20.53 -12.83 14.04
N ILE A 854 20.26 -12.12 15.14
CA ILE A 854 19.12 -12.36 15.99
C ILE A 854 18.19 -11.15 15.88
N VAL A 855 16.96 -11.39 15.46
CA VAL A 855 15.90 -10.37 15.44
C VAL A 855 15.11 -10.52 16.73
N ILE A 856 15.07 -9.48 17.58
CA ILE A 856 14.37 -9.53 18.87
C ILE A 856 13.42 -8.35 19.04
N TRP A 857 12.29 -8.61 19.70
CA TRP A 857 11.36 -7.59 20.18
C TRP A 857 10.63 -8.09 21.43
N SER A 858 10.01 -7.18 22.18
CA SER A 858 9.25 -7.54 23.38
C SER A 858 7.94 -6.76 23.41
N ARG A 859 6.85 -7.42 23.80
CA ARG A 859 5.53 -6.78 23.96
C ARG A 859 5.48 -5.82 25.15
N VAL A 860 6.36 -6.04 26.13
CA VAL A 860 6.56 -5.16 27.30
C VAL A 860 8.03 -4.73 27.30
N PRO A 861 8.34 -3.47 27.58
CA PRO A 861 9.72 -3.02 27.69
C PRO A 861 10.51 -3.95 28.61
N THR A 862 11.57 -4.57 28.08
CA THR A 862 12.37 -5.59 28.78
C THR A 862 13.85 -5.28 28.57
N THR A 863 14.62 -5.21 29.66
CA THR A 863 16.07 -5.02 29.56
C THR A 863 16.75 -6.35 29.32
N VAL A 864 17.53 -6.42 28.25
CA VAL A 864 18.25 -7.62 27.81
C VAL A 864 19.75 -7.36 27.85
N SER A 865 20.50 -8.29 28.44
CA SER A 865 21.97 -8.30 28.38
C SER A 865 22.41 -8.74 26.99
N ILE A 866 23.24 -7.93 26.34
CA ILE A 866 23.79 -8.26 25.03
C ILE A 866 24.95 -9.24 25.19
N PRO A 867 24.89 -10.44 24.58
CA PRO A 867 25.97 -11.41 24.70
C PRO A 867 27.28 -10.89 24.10
N GLN A 868 28.40 -11.33 24.64
CA GLN A 868 29.74 -10.94 24.19
C GLN A 868 29.90 -11.25 22.70
N GLY A 869 30.44 -10.29 21.95
CA GLY A 869 30.68 -10.40 20.51
C GLY A 869 29.52 -9.97 19.62
N TYR A 870 28.34 -9.66 20.21
CA TYR A 870 27.24 -9.06 19.44
C TYR A 870 27.25 -7.55 19.55
N ARG A 871 26.79 -6.93 18.47
CA ARG A 871 26.48 -5.50 18.36
C ARG A 871 24.99 -5.32 18.07
N VAL A 872 24.40 -4.32 18.70
CA VAL A 872 22.97 -4.00 18.51
C VAL A 872 22.80 -3.07 17.30
N TRP A 873 21.76 -3.28 16.49
CA TRP A 873 21.40 -2.43 15.37
C TRP A 873 19.91 -2.12 15.39
N ASP A 874 19.54 -0.88 15.10
CA ASP A 874 18.14 -0.52 14.89
C ASP A 874 17.62 -0.99 13.51
N ILE A 875 16.31 -0.85 13.28
CA ILE A 875 15.68 -1.25 12.00
C ILE A 875 16.10 -0.38 10.81
N MET A 876 16.81 0.71 11.06
CA MET A 876 17.35 1.62 10.04
C MET A 876 18.83 1.42 9.76
N GLY A 877 19.48 0.44 10.42
CA GLY A 877 20.86 0.08 10.18
C GLY A 877 21.87 0.94 10.94
N ASN A 878 21.48 1.58 12.04
CA ASN A 878 22.41 2.30 12.89
C ASN A 878 22.87 1.42 14.05
N PRO A 879 24.18 1.27 14.28
CA PRO A 879 24.72 0.45 15.35
C PRO A 879 24.69 1.17 16.71
N SER A 880 24.60 0.35 17.77
CA SER A 880 24.78 0.76 19.16
C SER A 880 25.70 -0.22 19.89
N ASP A 881 26.63 0.29 20.66
CA ASP A 881 27.60 -0.53 21.42
C ASP A 881 27.18 -0.68 22.90
N LEU A 882 25.87 -0.80 23.15
CA LEU A 882 25.32 -0.98 24.49
C LEU A 882 25.51 -2.43 24.98
N SER A 883 25.89 -2.60 26.23
CA SER A 883 25.93 -3.92 26.90
C SER A 883 24.56 -4.37 27.45
N LEU A 884 23.68 -3.39 27.67
CA LEU A 884 22.29 -3.59 28.05
C LEU A 884 21.39 -2.86 27.06
N GLN A 885 20.38 -3.53 26.55
CA GLN A 885 19.42 -2.97 25.60
C GLN A 885 18.00 -3.08 26.16
N GLU A 886 17.31 -1.96 26.23
CA GLU A 886 15.86 -1.99 26.40
C GLU A 886 15.23 -2.43 25.07
N VAL A 887 14.58 -3.57 25.10
CA VAL A 887 13.84 -4.15 23.97
C VAL A 887 12.36 -3.86 24.16
N THR A 888 11.76 -3.26 23.15
CA THR A 888 10.34 -2.89 23.11
C THR A 888 9.62 -3.64 22.00
N ASP A 889 8.41 -3.21 21.63
CA ASP A 889 7.71 -3.74 20.46
C ASP A 889 8.42 -3.40 19.11
N GLU A 890 9.31 -2.41 19.10
CA GLU A 890 10.21 -2.17 17.96
C GLU A 890 11.34 -3.22 17.94
N PRO A 891 11.51 -3.99 16.86
CA PRO A 891 12.57 -4.97 16.79
C PRO A 891 13.96 -4.33 16.67
N VAL A 892 14.93 -5.03 17.23
CA VAL A 892 16.36 -4.72 17.03
C VAL A 892 17.08 -5.97 16.53
N TYR A 893 18.22 -5.76 15.88
CA TYR A 893 19.07 -6.84 15.43
C TYR A 893 20.28 -6.95 16.36
N LEU A 894 20.60 -8.16 16.80
CA LEU A 894 21.89 -8.48 17.42
C LEU A 894 22.72 -9.24 16.38
N ILE A 895 23.87 -8.70 16.04
CA ILE A 895 24.71 -9.26 14.96
C ILE A 895 26.11 -9.55 15.50
N ARG A 896 26.63 -10.74 15.20
CA ARG A 896 28.04 -11.09 15.33
C ARG A 896 28.59 -11.74 14.06
N HIS A 897 29.83 -11.53 13.75
CA HIS A 897 30.54 -12.29 12.71
C HIS A 897 30.86 -13.69 13.23
N ILE A 898 30.59 -14.69 12.41
CA ILE A 898 31.03 -16.06 12.66
C ILE A 898 32.41 -16.20 12.05
N PRO A 899 33.47 -16.53 12.84
CA PRO A 899 34.77 -16.80 12.24
C PRO A 899 34.65 -17.94 11.23
N ASN A 900 35.23 -17.74 10.05
CA ASN A 900 35.34 -18.83 9.08
C ASN A 900 36.04 -20.01 9.78
N GLN A 901 35.37 -21.14 9.93
CA GLN A 901 36.01 -22.39 10.26
C GLN A 901 36.78 -22.81 9.00
N ASN A 902 38.10 -22.47 8.97
CA ASN A 902 39.02 -23.00 7.96
C ASN A 902 39.16 -24.51 8.13
#